data_5d7be19eee357933d3aa3a0e554f0cc5
#
_entry.id   5d7be19eee357933d3aa3a0e554f0cc5
#
_cell.length_a   1.000
_cell.length_b   1.000
_cell.length_c   1.000
_cell.angle_alpha   90.00
_cell.angle_beta   90.00
_cell.angle_gamma   90.00
#
_symmetry.space_group_name_H-M   'P 1'
#
loop_
_entity.id
_entity.type
_entity.pdbx_description
1 polymer ?
#
loop_
_entity_poly.entity_id
_entity_poly.type
_entity_poly.pdbx_seq_one_letter_code
_entity_poly.pdbx_strand_id
1 'polypeptide(L)'
;MSDEKTTDALQTATEAPAPAGDGSGLYLVDGSGFIFRAFHALPMLNRPDGTPVNAVLGFSNMLLKLLADLKASAVAVVFDSKRLNFRNEFYPEYKAHRPEPPEELKPQFALIREATEAFCLPCLELDGYEADDLIATYARLANEAGREVTIVSSDKDMMQLVRPGVRMLDPLKNKPIGPGEVFEKFGVAPDKVVDVQALAGDSVDNVPGVPGIGVKTAAQLITEYGDLEALLARAGEIKQPARRQKLIDFAEQARISRRLVLLDDHAPVPKPLEELRVREPDHQKLIDFLKAQGFRTIVSRVEAEMRKDGTIADGAVPSSTPSTLPATAAPAEPATAPRSRPAPPTDVEQRYELVQDLDALAVWVERARTTGILAVDTETDSLTPATATLVGISLATEPGLACYIPLAHQAPNAAASGELSFEAPETPKQIPTEEALAALRGVLEDPAILKIGHNFKFDHQLFARHGVRVSPIDDSMLISYVLEGGAHGHGMDELAEMHLAYTTIPFKEVCGSGKSQITFDRVPLDKALAYAAEDADVTLRLWRVLKPRLVDDRMVTVYETLERPLVPVIADMESCGIRVDRAALARLSQDLAVRMAEIEKEVHTLAGRSFNIGSPKQLGEILFDEMKLGTGKKGKTGAYSTDSSVLEELAEQGHTIAQRVLDWRQLAKLKNTYTDALQAQIAEGTERVHTAFAMAATNTGRLSSTDPNLQNIPVRTEEGRKIRRAFVAAPGHKLISVDYSQIELRLVAEMADIAALKQAFHDGIDIHAATASQVFGVPLDQMTSEIRRKAKAINFGIIYGISGFGLGRQLGIAPGEANAFIKAYFERFHELKVWMEATKAFARQHGHVVTLFGRRCYIPGIHDKNAARRAFAERQAINAPIQGTAADIMKRAMARVPDALKAAGFDDVRMLLQVHDELLFEAPEAKAEGAAKLVREVMEGAATLGVPLVAEAGIGGNWDEAH
;
A
#
# COMPACT_ATOMS: atom_id res chain seq x y z
N MET A 1 -48.47 -35.39 -12.80
CA MET A 1 -49.22 -34.16 -13.12
C MET A 1 -49.36 -33.35 -11.89
N SER A 2 -48.44 -32.38 -11.70
CA SER A 2 -48.50 -31.21 -10.82
C SER A 2 -47.07 -30.84 -10.39
N ASP A 3 -46.37 -30.21 -11.30
CA ASP A 3 -45.09 -29.44 -11.04
C ASP A 3 -44.75 -28.57 -12.24
N GLU A 4 -45.71 -27.82 -12.74
CA GLU A 4 -45.53 -26.83 -13.80
C GLU A 4 -46.46 -25.65 -13.54
N LYS A 5 -46.07 -24.78 -12.57
CA LYS A 5 -46.70 -23.43 -12.43
C LYS A 5 -45.99 -22.52 -11.43
N THR A 6 -44.64 -22.55 -11.33
CA THR A 6 -43.92 -21.59 -10.48
C THR A 6 -42.67 -21.01 -11.16
N THR A 7 -42.50 -21.25 -12.45
CA THR A 7 -41.30 -20.80 -13.21
C THR A 7 -41.57 -19.66 -14.18
N ASP A 8 -42.79 -19.16 -14.28
CA ASP A 8 -43.17 -18.19 -15.32
C ASP A 8 -43.32 -16.71 -14.84
N ALA A 9 -42.86 -16.43 -13.57
CA ALA A 9 -42.90 -15.07 -13.02
C ALA A 9 -41.46 -14.43 -12.85
N LEU A 10 -40.43 -15.11 -13.26
CA LEU A 10 -39.04 -14.67 -13.10
C LEU A 10 -38.28 -14.42 -14.43
N GLN A 11 -38.97 -14.54 -15.58
CA GLN A 11 -38.33 -14.39 -16.90
C GLN A 11 -38.60 -13.07 -17.61
N THR A 12 -39.12 -12.03 -16.92
CA THR A 12 -39.30 -10.71 -17.55
C THR A 12 -38.65 -9.60 -16.72
N ALA A 13 -37.34 -9.65 -16.50
CA ALA A 13 -36.55 -8.49 -16.05
C ALA A 13 -35.04 -8.72 -16.21
N THR A 14 -34.62 -9.07 -17.43
CA THR A 14 -33.21 -8.92 -17.84
C THR A 14 -33.15 -7.97 -19.03
N GLU A 15 -33.54 -6.70 -18.79
CA GLU A 15 -33.08 -5.60 -19.61
C GLU A 15 -31.85 -5.02 -18.95
N ALA A 16 -30.76 -4.93 -19.71
CA ALA A 16 -29.55 -4.22 -19.33
C ALA A 16 -29.90 -2.79 -18.87
N PRO A 17 -29.21 -2.21 -17.87
CA PRO A 17 -29.50 -0.85 -17.43
C PRO A 17 -29.32 0.09 -18.60
N ALA A 18 -30.39 0.83 -18.93
CA ALA A 18 -30.33 1.92 -19.88
C ALA A 18 -29.28 2.95 -19.44
N PRO A 19 -28.56 3.59 -20.37
CA PRO A 19 -27.60 4.63 -20.05
C PRO A 19 -28.30 5.75 -19.27
N ALA A 20 -27.56 6.45 -18.42
CA ALA A 20 -28.00 7.53 -17.55
C ALA A 20 -29.17 8.33 -18.15
N GLY A 21 -30.28 8.36 -17.39
CA GLY A 21 -31.49 9.04 -17.84
C GLY A 21 -31.26 10.52 -18.13
N ASP A 22 -32.24 11.12 -18.75
CA ASP A 22 -32.32 12.52 -19.25
C ASP A 22 -32.09 13.65 -18.21
N GLY A 23 -31.41 13.39 -17.11
CA GLY A 23 -31.12 14.37 -16.05
C GLY A 23 -32.30 14.71 -15.12
N SER A 24 -33.46 14.07 -15.23
CA SER A 24 -34.66 14.40 -14.43
C SER A 24 -34.74 13.75 -13.06
N GLY A 25 -33.82 12.83 -12.69
CA GLY A 25 -33.79 12.09 -11.45
C GLY A 25 -33.37 12.91 -10.21
N LEU A 26 -33.81 12.48 -9.01
CA LEU A 26 -33.37 13.01 -7.72
C LEU A 26 -32.26 12.12 -7.14
N TYR A 27 -31.14 12.75 -6.77
CA TYR A 27 -30.07 12.09 -6.02
C TYR A 27 -30.07 12.52 -4.55
N LEU A 28 -30.19 11.56 -3.65
CA LEU A 28 -30.15 11.76 -2.21
C LEU A 28 -28.84 11.21 -1.66
N VAL A 29 -27.96 12.09 -1.17
CA VAL A 29 -26.63 11.76 -0.71
C VAL A 29 -26.62 11.63 0.81
N ASP A 30 -26.21 10.47 1.33
CA ASP A 30 -25.99 10.25 2.75
C ASP A 30 -24.69 10.97 3.18
N GLY A 31 -24.84 12.21 3.63
CA GLY A 31 -23.73 13.06 4.05
C GLY A 31 -23.01 12.53 5.29
N SER A 32 -23.73 11.90 6.22
CA SER A 32 -23.15 11.36 7.45
C SER A 32 -22.19 10.22 7.16
N GLY A 33 -22.54 9.30 6.27
CA GLY A 33 -21.67 8.22 5.81
C GLY A 33 -20.42 8.74 5.10
N PHE A 34 -20.54 9.83 4.33
CA PHE A 34 -19.41 10.48 3.64
C PHE A 34 -18.41 11.15 4.60
N ILE A 35 -18.87 11.79 5.69
CA ILE A 35 -18.02 12.49 6.67
C ILE A 35 -17.02 11.54 7.32
N PHE A 36 -17.51 10.47 7.93
CA PHE A 36 -16.62 9.52 8.63
C PHE A 36 -15.62 8.87 7.68
N ARG A 37 -16.06 8.57 6.47
CA ARG A 37 -15.20 8.01 5.43
C ARG A 37 -14.12 8.99 5.01
N ALA A 38 -14.45 10.24 4.70
CA ALA A 38 -13.50 11.28 4.32
C ALA A 38 -12.46 11.52 5.43
N PHE A 39 -12.88 11.47 6.70
CA PHE A 39 -11.99 11.62 7.83
C PHE A 39 -10.95 10.51 7.94
N HIS A 40 -11.34 9.25 7.70
CA HIS A 40 -10.46 8.10 7.81
C HIS A 40 -9.64 7.80 6.55
N ALA A 41 -10.07 8.27 5.38
CA ALA A 41 -9.39 8.04 4.11
C ALA A 41 -8.17 8.95 3.91
N LEU A 42 -8.15 10.13 4.52
CA LEU A 42 -7.09 11.10 4.35
C LEU A 42 -6.27 11.29 5.63
N PRO A 43 -4.95 11.52 5.52
CA PRO A 43 -4.14 11.89 6.66
C PRO A 43 -4.63 13.24 7.23
N MET A 44 -4.34 13.47 8.52
CA MET A 44 -4.75 14.69 9.19
C MET A 44 -4.17 15.93 8.49
N LEU A 45 -5.04 16.80 8.00
CA LEU A 45 -4.72 18.07 7.37
C LEU A 45 -5.29 19.20 8.22
N ASN A 46 -4.51 20.26 8.44
CA ASN A 46 -4.94 21.42 9.25
C ASN A 46 -4.72 22.72 8.49
N ARG A 47 -5.60 23.68 8.70
CA ARG A 47 -5.40 25.09 8.32
C ARG A 47 -4.25 25.72 9.12
N PRO A 48 -3.74 26.89 8.67
CA PRO A 48 -2.69 27.62 9.41
C PRO A 48 -3.07 27.99 10.85
N ASP A 49 -4.36 28.19 11.14
CA ASP A 49 -4.90 28.44 12.49
C ASP A 49 -4.99 27.17 13.36
N GLY A 50 -4.66 26.03 12.79
CA GLY A 50 -4.69 24.74 13.47
C GLY A 50 -6.01 23.97 13.37
N THR A 51 -7.04 24.47 12.71
CA THR A 51 -8.32 23.76 12.51
C THR A 51 -8.13 22.57 11.60
N PRO A 52 -8.53 21.34 12.00
CA PRO A 52 -8.46 20.17 11.14
C PRO A 52 -9.47 20.26 10.00
N VAL A 53 -9.05 19.90 8.76
CA VAL A 53 -9.84 20.03 7.53
C VAL A 53 -9.71 18.84 6.57
N ASN A 54 -9.11 17.72 7.00
CA ASN A 54 -8.95 16.53 6.17
C ASN A 54 -10.30 15.93 5.72
N ALA A 55 -11.29 15.85 6.62
CA ALA A 55 -12.63 15.41 6.26
C ALA A 55 -13.33 16.38 5.31
N VAL A 56 -13.14 17.69 5.50
CA VAL A 56 -13.67 18.73 4.60
C VAL A 56 -13.08 18.59 3.21
N LEU A 57 -11.76 18.34 3.10
CA LEU A 57 -11.08 18.10 1.83
C LEU A 57 -11.61 16.85 1.12
N GLY A 58 -11.66 15.73 1.82
CA GLY A 58 -12.18 14.47 1.27
C GLY A 58 -13.64 14.58 0.83
N PHE A 59 -14.47 15.20 1.65
CA PHE A 59 -15.87 15.45 1.35
C PHE A 59 -16.06 16.36 0.12
N SER A 60 -15.29 17.45 0.02
CA SER A 60 -15.33 18.36 -1.15
C SER A 60 -14.92 17.64 -2.44
N ASN A 61 -13.89 16.81 -2.40
CA ASN A 61 -13.47 15.99 -3.56
C ASN A 61 -14.55 14.99 -3.97
N MET A 62 -15.22 14.34 -2.99
CA MET A 62 -16.31 13.40 -3.28
C MET A 62 -17.51 14.10 -3.91
N LEU A 63 -17.87 15.32 -3.45
CA LEU A 63 -18.94 16.11 -4.07
C LEU A 63 -18.58 16.54 -5.49
N LEU A 64 -17.36 17.03 -5.74
CA LEU A 64 -16.89 17.40 -7.08
C LEU A 64 -16.99 16.21 -8.05
N LYS A 65 -16.50 15.05 -7.64
CA LYS A 65 -16.58 13.84 -8.44
C LYS A 65 -18.04 13.44 -8.71
N LEU A 66 -18.86 13.42 -7.67
CA LEU A 66 -20.29 13.05 -7.77
C LEU A 66 -21.04 13.97 -8.74
N LEU A 67 -20.83 15.29 -8.67
CA LEU A 67 -21.47 16.25 -9.54
C LEU A 67 -21.00 16.13 -11.00
N ALA A 68 -19.73 15.85 -11.23
CA ALA A 68 -19.16 15.62 -12.55
C ALA A 68 -19.74 14.33 -13.20
N ASP A 69 -19.81 13.24 -12.41
CA ASP A 69 -20.25 11.92 -12.90
C ASP A 69 -21.76 11.86 -13.18
N LEU A 70 -22.59 12.56 -12.39
CA LEU A 70 -24.03 12.36 -12.42
C LEU A 70 -24.79 13.26 -13.39
N LYS A 71 -24.25 14.42 -13.81
CA LYS A 71 -24.96 15.45 -14.61
C LYS A 71 -26.42 15.67 -14.12
N ALA A 72 -26.64 15.62 -12.80
CA ALA A 72 -27.93 15.54 -12.15
C ALA A 72 -28.60 16.92 -12.07
N SER A 73 -29.91 17.00 -12.36
CA SER A 73 -30.70 18.23 -12.21
C SER A 73 -31.18 18.48 -10.77
N ALA A 74 -31.18 17.45 -9.92
CA ALA A 74 -31.60 17.55 -8.53
C ALA A 74 -30.74 16.66 -7.62
N VAL A 75 -30.02 17.28 -6.67
CA VAL A 75 -29.18 16.61 -5.66
C VAL A 75 -29.46 17.25 -4.31
N ALA A 76 -29.58 16.45 -3.25
CA ALA A 76 -29.62 16.93 -1.88
C ALA A 76 -28.67 16.10 -1.01
N VAL A 77 -27.96 16.74 -0.08
CA VAL A 77 -27.11 16.10 0.91
C VAL A 77 -27.80 16.12 2.25
N VAL A 78 -27.96 14.94 2.87
CA VAL A 78 -28.71 14.76 4.10
C VAL A 78 -27.74 14.40 5.23
N PHE A 79 -27.87 15.09 6.36
CA PHE A 79 -27.02 14.92 7.54
C PHE A 79 -27.83 14.57 8.78
N ASP A 80 -27.22 13.86 9.72
CA ASP A 80 -27.73 13.76 11.08
C ASP A 80 -27.58 15.11 11.80
N SER A 81 -28.67 15.58 12.41
CA SER A 81 -28.68 16.81 13.22
C SER A 81 -28.05 16.60 14.60
N LYS A 82 -28.48 15.54 15.29
CA LYS A 82 -28.03 15.18 16.65
C LYS A 82 -27.90 13.67 16.80
N ARG A 83 -27.19 13.26 17.88
CA ARG A 83 -26.95 11.84 18.18
C ARG A 83 -28.20 11.12 18.67
N LEU A 84 -29.13 11.82 19.36
CA LEU A 84 -30.33 11.25 19.88
C LEU A 84 -31.54 11.54 18.95
N ASN A 85 -32.33 10.50 18.71
CA ASN A 85 -33.50 10.55 17.86
C ASN A 85 -34.69 9.86 18.55
N PHE A 86 -35.86 9.81 17.90
CA PHE A 86 -37.10 9.23 18.47
C PHE A 86 -36.93 7.73 18.84
N ARG A 87 -35.96 6.99 18.25
CA ARG A 87 -35.74 5.58 18.62
C ARG A 87 -35.20 5.44 20.03
N ASN A 88 -34.45 6.45 20.53
CA ASN A 88 -33.95 6.45 21.90
C ASN A 88 -35.06 6.66 22.95
N GLU A 89 -36.20 7.20 22.56
CA GLU A 89 -37.34 7.38 23.48
C GLU A 89 -37.94 6.05 23.92
N PHE A 90 -38.00 5.07 23.01
CA PHE A 90 -38.53 3.74 23.34
C PHE A 90 -37.48 2.65 23.54
N TYR A 91 -36.25 2.87 23.08
CA TYR A 91 -35.08 2.00 23.31
C TYR A 91 -33.84 2.82 23.59
N PRO A 92 -33.59 3.22 24.85
CA PRO A 92 -32.46 4.10 25.20
C PRO A 92 -31.09 3.56 24.86
N GLU A 93 -30.94 2.24 24.71
CA GLU A 93 -29.70 1.58 24.39
C GLU A 93 -29.36 1.63 22.87
N TYR A 94 -30.26 2.13 22.01
CA TYR A 94 -30.02 2.27 20.59
C TYR A 94 -28.81 3.17 20.32
N LYS A 95 -27.82 2.64 19.60
CA LYS A 95 -26.53 3.32 19.30
C LYS A 95 -25.74 3.84 20.53
N ALA A 96 -26.11 3.43 21.75
CA ALA A 96 -25.54 3.96 23.00
C ALA A 96 -24.03 3.66 23.15
N HIS A 97 -23.55 2.55 22.58
CA HIS A 97 -22.14 2.14 22.66
C HIS A 97 -21.28 2.69 21.51
N ARG A 98 -21.85 3.44 20.54
CA ARG A 98 -21.06 4.13 19.51
C ARG A 98 -20.12 5.14 20.17
N PRO A 99 -18.80 5.11 19.89
CA PRO A 99 -17.84 6.06 20.46
C PRO A 99 -18.19 7.50 20.06
N GLU A 100 -17.79 8.45 20.90
CA GLU A 100 -17.81 9.87 20.51
C GLU A 100 -16.96 10.09 19.24
N PRO A 101 -17.38 11.00 18.34
CA PRO A 101 -16.54 11.41 17.22
C PRO A 101 -15.18 11.91 17.72
N PRO A 102 -14.09 11.61 16.99
CA PRO A 102 -12.78 12.16 17.31
C PRO A 102 -12.82 13.69 17.51
N GLU A 103 -12.05 14.22 18.45
CA GLU A 103 -12.02 15.66 18.74
C GLU A 103 -11.66 16.47 17.49
N GLU A 104 -10.80 15.91 16.64
CA GLU A 104 -10.38 16.52 15.39
C GLU A 104 -11.50 16.53 14.31
N LEU A 105 -12.49 15.67 14.43
CA LEU A 105 -13.62 15.65 13.51
C LEU A 105 -14.73 16.65 13.92
N LYS A 106 -14.88 16.93 15.21
CA LYS A 106 -15.97 17.79 15.71
C LYS A 106 -16.04 19.17 15.04
N PRO A 107 -14.95 19.95 14.88
CA PRO A 107 -15.01 21.23 14.17
C PRO A 107 -15.29 21.11 12.68
N GLN A 108 -15.07 19.94 12.07
CA GLN A 108 -15.26 19.74 10.65
C GLN A 108 -16.73 19.51 10.26
N PHE A 109 -17.61 19.12 11.19
CA PHE A 109 -19.04 18.97 10.90
C PHE A 109 -19.69 20.26 10.38
N ALA A 110 -19.39 21.40 11.01
CA ALA A 110 -19.89 22.71 10.56
C ALA A 110 -19.30 23.09 9.19
N LEU A 111 -17.98 22.93 9.04
CA LEU A 111 -17.28 23.24 7.79
C LEU A 111 -17.75 22.37 6.60
N ILE A 112 -18.20 21.15 6.84
CA ILE A 112 -18.75 20.27 5.80
C ILE A 112 -20.13 20.73 5.36
N ARG A 113 -20.95 21.25 6.26
CA ARG A 113 -22.22 21.90 5.90
C ARG A 113 -21.98 23.18 5.10
N GLU A 114 -21.04 24.01 5.53
CA GLU A 114 -20.59 25.19 4.77
C GLU A 114 -20.06 24.81 3.37
N ALA A 115 -19.31 23.71 3.26
CA ALA A 115 -18.88 23.16 1.98
C ALA A 115 -20.08 22.83 1.10
N THR A 116 -21.07 22.09 1.61
CA THR A 116 -22.30 21.72 0.87
C THR A 116 -23.03 22.95 0.35
N GLU A 117 -23.13 23.99 1.18
CA GLU A 117 -23.75 25.26 0.78
C GLU A 117 -22.89 26.06 -0.23
N ALA A 118 -21.55 25.97 -0.14
CA ALA A 118 -20.65 26.57 -1.10
C ALA A 118 -20.75 25.93 -2.50
N PHE A 119 -21.04 24.62 -2.54
CA PHE A 119 -21.39 23.91 -3.77
C PHE A 119 -22.82 24.18 -4.28
N CYS A 120 -23.56 25.10 -3.64
CA CYS A 120 -24.97 25.43 -3.95
C CYS A 120 -25.91 24.21 -3.91
N LEU A 121 -25.58 23.20 -3.09
CA LEU A 121 -26.41 22.02 -2.90
C LEU A 121 -27.34 22.19 -1.68
N PRO A 122 -28.60 21.71 -1.78
CA PRO A 122 -29.48 21.61 -0.63
C PRO A 122 -28.85 20.77 0.48
N CYS A 123 -28.65 21.38 1.65
CA CYS A 123 -28.23 20.73 2.88
C CYS A 123 -29.47 20.49 3.74
N LEU A 124 -29.74 19.23 4.10
CA LEU A 124 -30.94 18.79 4.82
C LEU A 124 -30.55 18.13 6.14
N GLU A 125 -31.20 18.54 7.22
CA GLU A 125 -31.13 17.88 8.53
C GLU A 125 -32.41 18.16 9.31
N LEU A 126 -32.77 17.28 10.24
CA LEU A 126 -33.98 17.44 11.06
C LEU A 126 -33.73 16.92 12.48
N ASP A 127 -34.01 17.76 13.47
CA ASP A 127 -33.91 17.36 14.87
C ASP A 127 -34.90 16.23 15.21
N GLY A 128 -34.40 15.19 15.90
CA GLY A 128 -35.19 14.05 16.34
C GLY A 128 -35.28 12.89 15.32
N TYR A 129 -34.78 13.07 14.12
CA TYR A 129 -34.74 12.06 13.05
C TYR A 129 -33.31 11.82 12.59
N GLU A 130 -33.08 10.64 12.04
CA GLU A 130 -31.78 10.30 11.38
C GLU A 130 -31.79 10.73 9.91
N ALA A 131 -30.61 10.91 9.33
CA ALA A 131 -30.48 11.18 7.89
C ALA A 131 -31.20 10.14 7.04
N ASP A 132 -31.20 8.88 7.47
CA ASP A 132 -31.79 7.74 6.80
C ASP A 132 -33.33 7.88 6.71
N ASP A 133 -34.00 8.41 7.77
CA ASP A 133 -35.45 8.65 7.79
C ASP A 133 -35.84 9.77 6.80
N LEU A 134 -35.02 10.85 6.76
CA LEU A 134 -35.23 11.91 5.76
C LEU A 134 -35.00 11.40 4.33
N ILE A 135 -33.99 10.59 4.09
CA ILE A 135 -33.75 9.97 2.78
C ILE A 135 -34.92 9.08 2.40
N ALA A 136 -35.43 8.25 3.32
CA ALA A 136 -36.60 7.41 3.09
C ALA A 136 -37.83 8.24 2.72
N THR A 137 -38.08 9.33 3.45
CA THR A 137 -39.22 10.25 3.22
C THR A 137 -39.12 10.93 1.85
N TYR A 138 -37.98 11.52 1.51
CA TYR A 138 -37.79 12.16 0.21
C TYR A 138 -37.80 11.15 -0.96
N ALA A 139 -37.27 9.95 -0.75
CA ALA A 139 -37.34 8.87 -1.74
C ALA A 139 -38.82 8.45 -2.02
N ARG A 140 -39.66 8.37 -0.98
CA ARG A 140 -41.07 8.11 -1.14
C ARG A 140 -41.78 9.24 -1.90
N LEU A 141 -41.62 10.49 -1.45
CA LEU A 141 -42.26 11.66 -2.04
C LEU A 141 -41.90 11.87 -3.51
N ALA A 142 -40.60 11.71 -3.85
CA ALA A 142 -40.15 11.82 -5.23
C ALA A 142 -40.69 10.69 -6.12
N ASN A 143 -40.70 9.46 -5.61
CA ASN A 143 -41.25 8.31 -6.34
C ASN A 143 -42.78 8.45 -6.58
N GLU A 144 -43.53 8.90 -5.58
CA GLU A 144 -44.97 9.23 -5.71
C GLU A 144 -45.23 10.35 -6.72
N ALA A 145 -44.28 11.31 -6.85
CA ALA A 145 -44.30 12.35 -7.88
C ALA A 145 -43.84 11.87 -9.27
N GLY A 146 -43.58 10.56 -9.44
CA GLY A 146 -43.14 9.96 -10.70
C GLY A 146 -41.69 10.25 -11.08
N ARG A 147 -40.86 10.70 -10.12
CA ARG A 147 -39.42 10.94 -10.34
C ARG A 147 -38.61 9.71 -9.97
N GLU A 148 -37.59 9.40 -10.77
CA GLU A 148 -36.56 8.40 -10.40
C GLU A 148 -35.70 8.92 -9.26
N VAL A 149 -35.39 8.03 -8.32
CA VAL A 149 -34.56 8.36 -7.16
C VAL A 149 -33.33 7.45 -7.13
N THR A 150 -32.15 8.06 -6.95
CA THR A 150 -30.91 7.34 -6.67
C THR A 150 -30.40 7.75 -5.28
N ILE A 151 -30.37 6.82 -4.34
CA ILE A 151 -29.80 7.00 -3.01
C ILE A 151 -28.30 6.70 -3.07
N VAL A 152 -27.46 7.69 -2.79
CA VAL A 152 -26.01 7.57 -2.81
C VAL A 152 -25.51 7.24 -1.40
N SER A 153 -25.45 5.95 -1.10
CA SER A 153 -24.97 5.43 0.19
C SER A 153 -24.53 3.98 0.05
N SER A 154 -23.59 3.55 0.89
CA SER A 154 -23.20 2.14 1.06
C SER A 154 -23.87 1.49 2.28
N ASP A 155 -24.77 2.20 2.98
CA ASP A 155 -25.42 1.67 4.16
C ASP A 155 -26.42 0.57 3.76
N LYS A 156 -26.29 -0.57 4.44
CA LYS A 156 -27.15 -1.75 4.20
C LYS A 156 -28.60 -1.51 4.64
N ASP A 157 -28.83 -0.60 5.60
CA ASP A 157 -30.13 -0.37 6.18
C ASP A 157 -31.06 0.36 5.20
N MET A 158 -30.48 1.17 4.30
CA MET A 158 -31.22 1.80 3.19
C MET A 158 -31.62 0.83 2.08
N MET A 159 -31.12 -0.42 2.07
CA MET A 159 -31.52 -1.43 1.08
C MET A 159 -33.00 -1.80 1.15
N GLN A 160 -33.66 -1.54 2.28
CA GLN A 160 -35.11 -1.66 2.42
C GLN A 160 -35.91 -0.68 1.54
N LEU A 161 -35.29 0.41 1.07
CA LEU A 161 -35.91 1.45 0.25
C LEU A 161 -35.91 1.12 -1.24
N VAL A 162 -35.17 0.10 -1.68
CA VAL A 162 -35.05 -0.29 -3.09
C VAL A 162 -36.39 -0.84 -3.59
N ARG A 163 -36.95 -0.18 -4.64
CA ARG A 163 -38.22 -0.52 -5.26
C ARG A 163 -38.27 0.07 -6.66
N PRO A 164 -39.27 -0.25 -7.49
CA PRO A 164 -39.44 0.39 -8.80
C PRO A 164 -39.42 1.93 -8.68
N GLY A 165 -38.52 2.57 -9.44
CA GLY A 165 -38.27 4.02 -9.37
C GLY A 165 -37.31 4.47 -8.25
N VAL A 166 -36.85 3.60 -7.35
CA VAL A 166 -35.85 3.90 -6.30
C VAL A 166 -34.74 2.87 -6.30
N ARG A 167 -33.52 3.31 -6.56
CA ARG A 167 -32.30 2.49 -6.54
C ARG A 167 -31.25 3.11 -5.62
N MET A 168 -30.22 2.34 -5.26
CA MET A 168 -29.05 2.86 -4.56
C MET A 168 -27.82 2.84 -5.47
N LEU A 169 -26.86 3.68 -5.14
CA LEU A 169 -25.51 3.72 -5.75
C LEU A 169 -24.47 3.63 -4.63
N ASP A 170 -23.63 2.60 -4.64
CA ASP A 170 -22.45 2.55 -3.78
C ASP A 170 -21.39 3.53 -4.33
N PRO A 171 -21.12 4.64 -3.64
CA PRO A 171 -20.23 5.68 -4.16
C PRO A 171 -18.75 5.28 -4.19
N LEU A 172 -18.36 4.16 -3.53
CA LEU A 172 -17.00 3.65 -3.54
C LEU A 172 -16.70 2.81 -4.76
N LYS A 173 -17.64 1.92 -5.06
CA LYS A 173 -17.49 0.95 -6.14
C LYS A 173 -18.09 1.46 -7.43
N ASN A 174 -18.73 2.64 -7.38
CA ASN A 174 -19.57 3.19 -8.43
C ASN A 174 -20.54 2.14 -9.01
N LYS A 175 -21.07 1.25 -8.09
CA LYS A 175 -21.91 0.12 -8.46
C LYS A 175 -23.35 0.40 -8.08
N PRO A 176 -24.31 0.28 -9.03
CA PRO A 176 -25.73 0.35 -8.69
C PRO A 176 -26.14 -0.84 -7.80
N ILE A 177 -27.03 -0.58 -6.85
CA ILE A 177 -27.64 -1.58 -5.98
C ILE A 177 -29.13 -1.59 -6.27
N GLY A 178 -29.56 -2.67 -6.89
CA GLY A 178 -30.97 -2.96 -7.19
C GLY A 178 -31.49 -4.17 -6.39
N PRO A 179 -32.68 -4.69 -6.73
CA PRO A 179 -33.26 -5.85 -6.05
C PRO A 179 -32.39 -7.10 -6.07
N GLY A 180 -31.55 -7.29 -7.12
CA GLY A 180 -30.64 -8.41 -7.23
C GLY A 180 -29.53 -8.37 -6.18
N GLU A 181 -28.86 -7.23 -5.99
CA GLU A 181 -27.82 -7.04 -4.99
C GLU A 181 -28.38 -7.11 -3.55
N VAL A 182 -29.60 -6.64 -3.34
CA VAL A 182 -30.29 -6.80 -2.05
C VAL A 182 -30.54 -8.28 -1.76
N PHE A 183 -31.00 -9.03 -2.74
CA PHE A 183 -31.23 -10.47 -2.60
C PHE A 183 -29.90 -11.23 -2.36
N GLU A 184 -28.84 -10.87 -3.05
CA GLU A 184 -27.50 -11.45 -2.82
C GLU A 184 -27.03 -11.24 -1.38
N LYS A 185 -27.29 -10.06 -0.80
CA LYS A 185 -26.85 -9.69 0.55
C LYS A 185 -27.74 -10.25 1.67
N PHE A 186 -29.05 -10.16 1.51
CA PHE A 186 -29.99 -10.53 2.56
C PHE A 186 -30.72 -11.86 2.32
N GLY A 187 -30.70 -12.40 1.11
CA GLY A 187 -31.41 -13.64 0.74
C GLY A 187 -32.93 -13.48 0.60
N VAL A 188 -33.42 -12.24 0.55
CA VAL A 188 -34.85 -11.87 0.40
C VAL A 188 -34.99 -10.64 -0.50
N ALA A 189 -36.21 -10.38 -0.97
CA ALA A 189 -36.52 -9.15 -1.70
C ALA A 189 -36.47 -7.91 -0.76
N PRO A 190 -36.27 -6.68 -1.31
CA PRO A 190 -36.11 -5.47 -0.50
C PRO A 190 -37.19 -5.22 0.54
N ASP A 191 -38.47 -5.51 0.24
CA ASP A 191 -39.60 -5.38 1.14
C ASP A 191 -39.56 -6.30 2.37
N LYS A 192 -38.70 -7.29 2.39
CA LYS A 192 -38.49 -8.24 3.50
C LYS A 192 -37.20 -8.00 4.28
N VAL A 193 -36.38 -7.02 3.90
CA VAL A 193 -35.13 -6.72 4.56
C VAL A 193 -35.32 -6.36 6.02
N VAL A 194 -36.34 -5.55 6.34
CA VAL A 194 -36.67 -5.14 7.69
C VAL A 194 -36.96 -6.34 8.60
N ASP A 195 -37.72 -7.32 8.11
CA ASP A 195 -38.10 -8.52 8.89
C ASP A 195 -36.87 -9.44 9.11
N VAL A 196 -36.00 -9.53 8.13
CA VAL A 196 -34.71 -10.27 8.27
C VAL A 196 -33.80 -9.59 9.29
N GLN A 197 -33.66 -8.27 9.25
CA GLN A 197 -32.87 -7.51 10.21
C GLN A 197 -33.48 -7.53 11.62
N ALA A 198 -34.79 -7.50 11.75
CA ALA A 198 -35.50 -7.62 13.02
C ALA A 198 -35.18 -8.94 13.74
N LEU A 199 -35.04 -10.02 12.98
CA LEU A 199 -34.67 -11.34 13.55
C LEU A 199 -33.17 -11.45 13.79
N ALA A 200 -32.32 -10.97 12.86
CA ALA A 200 -30.88 -11.12 12.93
C ALA A 200 -30.23 -10.17 13.96
N GLY A 201 -30.86 -9.01 14.18
CA GLY A 201 -30.27 -7.92 14.95
C GLY A 201 -29.15 -7.20 14.25
N ASP A 202 -28.65 -6.13 14.86
CA ASP A 202 -27.46 -5.40 14.44
C ASP A 202 -26.62 -4.99 15.66
N SER A 203 -25.43 -5.56 15.77
CA SER A 203 -24.51 -5.26 16.87
C SER A 203 -23.85 -3.88 16.74
N VAL A 204 -23.83 -3.28 15.56
CA VAL A 204 -23.25 -1.93 15.34
C VAL A 204 -24.19 -0.86 15.90
N ASP A 205 -25.50 -1.05 15.71
CA ASP A 205 -26.53 -0.11 16.14
C ASP A 205 -27.25 -0.55 17.44
N ASN A 206 -26.76 -1.63 18.02
CA ASN A 206 -27.34 -2.23 19.23
C ASN A 206 -28.81 -2.64 19.05
N VAL A 207 -29.13 -3.19 17.88
CA VAL A 207 -30.44 -3.79 17.62
C VAL A 207 -30.38 -5.25 18.09
N PRO A 208 -31.21 -5.64 19.08
CA PRO A 208 -31.00 -6.90 19.82
C PRO A 208 -31.25 -8.19 19.02
N GLY A 209 -32.18 -8.17 18.06
CA GLY A 209 -32.58 -9.35 17.30
C GLY A 209 -33.07 -10.54 18.16
N VAL A 210 -33.05 -11.74 17.59
CA VAL A 210 -33.36 -13.00 18.30
C VAL A 210 -32.03 -13.76 18.48
N PRO A 211 -31.64 -14.08 19.73
CA PRO A 211 -30.32 -14.72 20.01
C PRO A 211 -30.09 -16.01 19.23
N GLY A 212 -29.01 -16.03 18.39
CA GLY A 212 -28.62 -17.20 17.61
C GLY A 212 -29.36 -17.35 16.28
N ILE A 213 -30.10 -16.33 15.85
CA ILE A 213 -30.63 -16.21 14.47
C ILE A 213 -29.78 -15.17 13.75
N GLY A 214 -28.99 -15.60 12.76
CA GLY A 214 -28.27 -14.71 11.88
C GLY A 214 -28.99 -14.54 10.53
N VAL A 215 -28.49 -13.61 9.69
CA VAL A 215 -29.14 -13.17 8.44
C VAL A 215 -29.60 -14.35 7.56
N LYS A 216 -28.76 -15.36 7.31
CA LYS A 216 -29.13 -16.54 6.49
C LYS A 216 -30.32 -17.32 7.06
N THR A 217 -30.35 -17.51 8.37
CA THR A 217 -31.45 -18.22 9.04
C THR A 217 -32.72 -17.38 9.07
N ALA A 218 -32.56 -16.07 9.30
CA ALA A 218 -33.69 -15.12 9.25
C ALA A 218 -34.32 -15.10 7.85
N ALA A 219 -33.49 -15.02 6.80
CA ALA A 219 -33.95 -15.06 5.41
C ALA A 219 -34.76 -16.33 5.09
N GLN A 220 -34.25 -17.51 5.51
CA GLN A 220 -34.99 -18.77 5.33
C GLN A 220 -36.32 -18.77 6.03
N LEU A 221 -36.36 -18.28 7.25
CA LEU A 221 -37.62 -18.21 8.03
C LEU A 221 -38.63 -17.24 7.41
N ILE A 222 -38.19 -16.04 7.00
CA ILE A 222 -39.06 -15.06 6.36
C ILE A 222 -39.56 -15.58 5.00
N THR A 223 -38.72 -16.24 4.23
CA THR A 223 -39.15 -16.88 2.96
C THR A 223 -40.19 -17.98 3.19
N GLU A 224 -40.05 -18.79 4.25
CA GLU A 224 -40.95 -19.90 4.53
C GLU A 224 -42.28 -19.43 5.14
N TYR A 225 -42.25 -18.40 6.03
CA TYR A 225 -43.43 -17.97 6.78
C TYR A 225 -44.06 -16.65 6.30
N GLY A 226 -43.38 -15.89 5.41
CA GLY A 226 -43.85 -14.69 4.72
C GLY A 226 -43.38 -13.37 5.33
N ASP A 227 -43.61 -13.12 6.63
CA ASP A 227 -43.11 -11.94 7.37
C ASP A 227 -42.91 -12.25 8.85
N LEU A 228 -42.39 -11.27 9.61
CA LEU A 228 -42.11 -11.44 11.04
C LEU A 228 -43.33 -11.85 11.86
N GLU A 229 -44.47 -11.21 11.67
CA GLU A 229 -45.68 -11.49 12.48
C GLU A 229 -46.27 -12.87 12.14
N ALA A 230 -46.32 -13.24 10.87
CA ALA A 230 -46.73 -14.58 10.44
C ALA A 230 -45.79 -15.66 10.98
N LEU A 231 -44.50 -15.42 11.00
CA LEU A 231 -43.52 -16.31 11.61
C LEU A 231 -43.73 -16.45 13.13
N LEU A 232 -43.89 -15.34 13.84
CA LEU A 232 -44.11 -15.36 15.29
C LEU A 232 -45.41 -16.07 15.68
N ALA A 233 -46.49 -15.82 14.93
CA ALA A 233 -47.79 -16.50 15.14
C ALA A 233 -47.70 -18.01 14.93
N ARG A 234 -46.84 -18.45 14.03
CA ARG A 234 -46.64 -19.86 13.65
C ARG A 234 -45.34 -20.46 14.20
N ALA A 235 -44.71 -19.80 15.18
CA ALA A 235 -43.43 -20.24 15.75
C ALA A 235 -43.51 -21.68 16.31
N GLY A 236 -44.70 -22.13 16.76
CA GLY A 236 -44.96 -23.49 17.22
C GLY A 236 -44.73 -24.59 16.18
N GLU A 237 -44.82 -24.28 14.90
CA GLU A 237 -44.62 -25.21 13.78
C GLU A 237 -43.14 -25.50 13.45
N ILE A 238 -42.20 -24.72 13.99
CA ILE A 238 -40.80 -24.86 13.72
C ILE A 238 -40.24 -26.19 14.25
N LYS A 239 -39.66 -26.97 13.34
CA LYS A 239 -39.18 -28.36 13.64
C LYS A 239 -38.05 -28.40 14.66
N GLN A 240 -37.23 -27.36 14.75
CA GLN A 240 -36.08 -27.31 15.66
C GLN A 240 -36.51 -26.77 17.04
N PRO A 241 -36.49 -27.57 18.09
CA PRO A 241 -37.03 -27.17 19.39
C PRO A 241 -36.38 -25.93 20.00
N ALA A 242 -35.04 -25.84 19.92
CA ALA A 242 -34.31 -24.70 20.47
C ALA A 242 -34.58 -23.38 19.72
N ARG A 243 -34.76 -23.43 18.40
CA ARG A 243 -35.12 -22.25 17.60
C ARG A 243 -36.55 -21.83 17.83
N ARG A 244 -37.48 -22.79 17.88
CA ARG A 244 -38.90 -22.55 18.23
C ARG A 244 -39.00 -21.84 19.56
N GLN A 245 -38.33 -22.35 20.62
CA GLN A 245 -38.41 -21.76 21.94
C GLN A 245 -37.88 -20.31 21.94
N LYS A 246 -36.74 -20.05 21.28
CA LYS A 246 -36.17 -18.70 21.18
C LYS A 246 -37.10 -17.72 20.49
N LEU A 247 -37.75 -18.09 19.40
CA LEU A 247 -38.71 -17.22 18.72
C LEU A 247 -39.93 -16.89 19.58
N ILE A 248 -40.39 -17.82 20.43
CA ILE A 248 -41.47 -17.59 21.40
C ILE A 248 -40.97 -16.67 22.52
N ASP A 249 -39.82 -16.95 23.11
CA ASP A 249 -39.29 -16.23 24.27
C ASP A 249 -38.88 -14.80 23.93
N PHE A 250 -38.38 -14.57 22.71
CA PHE A 250 -37.88 -13.27 22.24
C PHE A 250 -38.79 -12.56 21.20
N ALA A 251 -40.09 -12.93 21.15
CA ALA A 251 -41.02 -12.37 20.19
C ALA A 251 -41.16 -10.84 20.32
N GLU A 252 -41.30 -10.31 21.53
CA GLU A 252 -41.35 -8.86 21.77
C GLU A 252 -40.04 -8.15 21.42
N GLN A 253 -38.92 -8.79 21.70
CA GLN A 253 -37.62 -8.25 21.32
C GLN A 253 -37.46 -8.16 19.81
N ALA A 254 -37.95 -9.13 19.04
CA ALA A 254 -37.98 -9.08 17.58
C ALA A 254 -38.87 -7.94 17.06
N ARG A 255 -39.99 -7.66 17.72
CA ARG A 255 -40.88 -6.52 17.40
C ARG A 255 -40.21 -5.17 17.69
N ILE A 256 -39.52 -5.05 18.82
CA ILE A 256 -38.69 -3.87 19.14
C ILE A 256 -37.62 -3.70 18.09
N SER A 257 -36.90 -4.77 17.74
CA SER A 257 -35.87 -4.74 16.70
C SER A 257 -36.44 -4.29 15.34
N ARG A 258 -37.64 -4.77 14.97
CA ARG A 258 -38.31 -4.32 13.75
C ARG A 258 -38.60 -2.82 13.75
N ARG A 259 -39.07 -2.29 14.89
CA ARG A 259 -39.34 -0.84 15.05
C ARG A 259 -38.03 -0.01 14.99
N LEU A 260 -36.89 -0.56 15.44
CA LEU A 260 -35.59 0.11 15.39
C LEU A 260 -35.01 0.17 13.97
N VAL A 261 -35.16 -0.90 13.18
CA VAL A 261 -34.58 -0.98 11.83
C VAL A 261 -35.47 -0.42 10.73
N LEU A 262 -36.78 -0.29 10.98
CA LEU A 262 -37.71 0.30 10.03
C LEU A 262 -37.44 1.80 9.93
N LEU A 263 -37.15 2.28 8.73
CA LEU A 263 -36.99 3.70 8.47
C LEU A 263 -38.35 4.41 8.39
N ASP A 264 -38.43 5.60 8.99
CA ASP A 264 -39.63 6.42 8.93
C ASP A 264 -39.66 7.21 7.63
N ASP A 265 -40.48 6.81 6.69
CA ASP A 265 -40.65 7.48 5.38
C ASP A 265 -41.76 8.58 5.40
N HIS A 266 -42.18 8.99 6.59
CA HIS A 266 -43.16 10.07 6.83
C HIS A 266 -42.64 11.19 7.75
N ALA A 267 -41.30 11.31 7.89
CA ALA A 267 -40.73 12.40 8.66
C ALA A 267 -41.12 13.78 8.10
N PRO A 268 -41.22 14.82 8.93
CA PRO A 268 -41.45 16.18 8.46
C PRO A 268 -40.31 16.64 7.54
N VAL A 269 -40.65 17.18 6.37
CA VAL A 269 -39.62 17.62 5.40
C VAL A 269 -39.20 19.07 5.66
N PRO A 270 -37.91 19.34 5.85
CA PRO A 270 -37.40 20.70 6.11
C PRO A 270 -37.51 21.61 4.87
N LYS A 271 -37.53 21.05 3.66
CA LYS A 271 -37.68 21.78 2.38
C LYS A 271 -38.62 21.01 1.45
N PRO A 272 -39.49 21.70 0.68
CA PRO A 272 -40.31 21.02 -0.32
C PRO A 272 -39.43 20.42 -1.44
N LEU A 273 -39.96 19.36 -2.10
CA LEU A 273 -39.27 18.59 -3.13
C LEU A 273 -38.79 19.46 -4.31
N GLU A 274 -39.52 20.51 -4.65
CA GLU A 274 -39.24 21.45 -5.75
C GLU A 274 -38.01 22.30 -5.50
N GLU A 275 -37.58 22.45 -4.23
CA GLU A 275 -36.42 23.22 -3.84
C GLU A 275 -35.11 22.38 -3.91
N LEU A 276 -35.19 21.07 -4.11
CA LEU A 276 -34.05 20.16 -4.19
C LEU A 276 -33.41 20.16 -5.60
N ARG A 277 -33.26 21.33 -6.22
CA ARG A 277 -32.63 21.47 -7.52
C ARG A 277 -31.17 21.89 -7.35
N VAL A 278 -30.29 21.31 -8.18
CA VAL A 278 -28.94 21.82 -8.34
C VAL A 278 -29.02 23.21 -8.96
N ARG A 279 -28.49 24.20 -8.26
CA ARG A 279 -28.32 25.56 -8.78
C ARG A 279 -26.94 25.67 -9.37
N GLU A 280 -26.77 26.51 -10.39
CA GLU A 280 -25.43 26.81 -10.89
C GLU A 280 -24.56 27.28 -9.72
N PRO A 281 -23.37 26.71 -9.52
CA PRO A 281 -22.50 27.08 -8.41
C PRO A 281 -22.15 28.57 -8.50
N ASP A 282 -22.25 29.28 -7.39
CA ASP A 282 -21.58 30.57 -7.24
C ASP A 282 -20.08 30.27 -7.13
N HIS A 283 -19.41 30.25 -8.27
CA HIS A 283 -18.01 29.89 -8.36
C HIS A 283 -17.11 30.77 -7.47
N GLN A 284 -17.46 32.07 -7.28
CA GLN A 284 -16.68 32.93 -6.41
C GLN A 284 -16.83 32.50 -4.95
N LYS A 285 -18.05 32.23 -4.51
CA LYS A 285 -18.34 31.72 -3.15
C LYS A 285 -17.64 30.40 -2.87
N LEU A 286 -17.64 29.48 -3.85
CA LEU A 286 -16.95 28.20 -3.75
C LEU A 286 -15.44 28.38 -3.65
N ILE A 287 -14.85 29.21 -4.51
CA ILE A 287 -13.40 29.52 -4.50
C ILE A 287 -13.01 30.16 -3.18
N ASP A 288 -13.77 31.12 -2.68
CA ASP A 288 -13.48 31.82 -1.42
C ASP A 288 -13.54 30.83 -0.22
N PHE A 289 -14.53 29.93 -0.18
CA PHE A 289 -14.57 28.87 0.80
C PHE A 289 -13.35 27.94 0.71
N LEU A 290 -13.04 27.43 -0.48
CA LEU A 290 -11.90 26.51 -0.69
C LEU A 290 -10.55 27.16 -0.36
N LYS A 291 -10.38 28.47 -0.68
CA LYS A 291 -9.20 29.27 -0.30
C LYS A 291 -9.09 29.43 1.21
N ALA A 292 -10.22 29.69 1.89
CA ALA A 292 -10.26 29.78 3.36
C ALA A 292 -9.86 28.46 4.05
N GLN A 293 -10.15 27.32 3.41
CA GLN A 293 -9.72 26.01 3.90
C GLN A 293 -8.26 25.66 3.51
N GLY A 294 -7.63 26.42 2.64
CA GLY A 294 -6.26 26.16 2.13
C GLY A 294 -6.17 25.11 1.04
N PHE A 295 -7.26 24.78 0.35
CA PHE A 295 -7.36 23.72 -0.66
C PHE A 295 -6.92 24.18 -2.04
N ARG A 296 -5.62 24.49 -2.20
CA ARG A 296 -5.06 25.07 -3.44
C ARG A 296 -5.33 24.22 -4.68
N THR A 297 -5.22 22.90 -4.59
CA THR A 297 -5.44 21.99 -5.73
C THR A 297 -6.88 22.02 -6.21
N ILE A 298 -7.86 22.00 -5.29
CA ILE A 298 -9.27 22.08 -5.66
C ILE A 298 -9.58 23.47 -6.25
N VAL A 299 -9.05 24.52 -5.67
CA VAL A 299 -9.19 25.90 -6.20
C VAL A 299 -8.72 25.98 -7.65
N SER A 300 -7.52 25.47 -7.95
CA SER A 300 -6.97 25.47 -9.31
C SER A 300 -7.86 24.67 -10.30
N ARG A 301 -8.46 23.56 -9.85
CA ARG A 301 -9.38 22.76 -10.66
C ARG A 301 -10.67 23.51 -10.95
N VAL A 302 -11.29 24.09 -9.96
CA VAL A 302 -12.52 24.90 -10.13
C VAL A 302 -12.26 26.13 -10.99
N GLU A 303 -11.12 26.83 -10.80
CA GLU A 303 -10.73 27.96 -11.66
C GLU A 303 -10.47 27.52 -13.11
N ALA A 304 -9.97 26.30 -13.35
CA ALA A 304 -9.77 25.75 -14.69
C ALA A 304 -11.12 25.42 -15.39
N GLU A 305 -12.10 24.88 -14.64
CA GLU A 305 -13.45 24.65 -15.15
C GLU A 305 -14.14 25.96 -15.55
N MET A 306 -14.03 27.00 -14.72
CA MET A 306 -14.57 28.35 -15.05
C MET A 306 -13.97 28.99 -16.31
N ARG A 307 -12.71 28.69 -16.61
CA ARG A 307 -12.07 29.16 -17.86
C ARG A 307 -12.60 28.41 -19.08
N LYS A 308 -12.91 27.10 -18.94
CA LYS A 308 -13.53 26.32 -20.02
C LYS A 308 -14.94 26.82 -20.36
N ASP A 309 -15.69 27.25 -19.35
CA ASP A 309 -17.08 27.70 -19.49
C ASP A 309 -17.20 29.19 -19.83
N GLY A 310 -16.07 29.90 -20.10
CA GLY A 310 -16.04 31.29 -20.50
C GLY A 310 -16.44 32.32 -19.43
N THR A 311 -16.50 31.92 -18.18
CA THR A 311 -16.94 32.76 -17.05
C THR A 311 -15.86 33.70 -16.53
N ILE A 312 -14.59 33.47 -16.85
CA ILE A 312 -13.45 34.36 -16.53
C ILE A 312 -12.67 34.68 -17.82
N ALA A 313 -12.57 35.98 -18.14
CA ALA A 313 -11.75 36.45 -19.27
C ALA A 313 -10.25 36.35 -18.91
N ASP A 314 -9.42 35.98 -19.88
CA ASP A 314 -7.96 36.01 -19.78
C ASP A 314 -7.46 37.43 -19.48
N GLY A 315 -6.99 37.69 -18.26
CA GLY A 315 -6.25 38.89 -17.92
C GLY A 315 -6.77 39.69 -16.74
N ALA A 316 -6.37 39.35 -15.53
CA ALA A 316 -6.03 40.30 -14.48
C ALA A 316 -5.34 39.58 -13.29
N VAL A 317 -4.03 39.78 -13.18
CA VAL A 317 -3.28 39.43 -11.96
C VAL A 317 -3.32 40.63 -11.03
N PRO A 318 -3.87 40.55 -9.81
CA PRO A 318 -3.69 41.60 -8.82
C PRO A 318 -2.30 41.47 -8.19
N SER A 319 -1.47 42.46 -8.43
CA SER A 319 -0.20 42.69 -7.75
C SER A 319 -0.45 43.04 -6.29
N SER A 320 0.00 42.19 -5.36
CA SER A 320 0.14 42.56 -3.94
C SER A 320 1.61 42.86 -3.66
N THR A 321 1.90 44.09 -3.39
CA THR A 321 3.17 44.65 -2.93
C THR A 321 3.56 44.12 -1.55
N PRO A 322 4.80 43.68 -1.34
CA PRO A 322 5.29 43.36 0.01
C PRO A 322 5.91 44.58 0.66
N SER A 323 5.52 44.78 1.93
CA SER A 323 6.11 45.76 2.84
C SER A 323 7.55 45.40 3.20
N THR A 324 8.43 46.38 3.10
CA THR A 324 9.87 46.28 3.34
C THR A 324 10.23 46.39 4.82
N LEU A 325 11.10 45.51 5.30
CA LEU A 325 12.07 45.79 6.39
C LEU A 325 13.43 45.14 6.03
N PRO A 326 14.56 45.73 6.37
CA PRO A 326 15.84 45.50 5.75
C PRO A 326 16.62 44.33 6.37
N ALA A 327 17.17 43.47 5.55
CA ALA A 327 18.17 42.44 5.91
C ALA A 327 19.49 42.76 5.21
N THR A 328 20.57 42.75 5.93
CA THR A 328 21.95 42.88 5.48
C THR A 328 22.40 41.66 4.66
N ALA A 329 23.06 41.92 3.55
CA ALA A 329 23.32 41.00 2.48
C ALA A 329 24.62 40.19 2.61
N ALA A 330 24.57 38.97 2.09
CA ALA A 330 25.68 38.33 1.36
C ALA A 330 25.12 37.83 0.01
N PRO A 331 25.88 37.83 -1.08
CA PRO A 331 25.33 37.72 -2.42
C PRO A 331 24.99 36.28 -2.77
N ALA A 332 23.71 36.02 -3.00
CA ALA A 332 23.23 34.79 -3.61
C ALA A 332 23.01 35.04 -5.11
N GLU A 333 23.49 34.12 -5.95
CA GLU A 333 23.20 34.07 -7.37
C GLU A 333 21.67 34.04 -7.63
N PRO A 334 21.17 34.62 -8.73
CA PRO A 334 19.74 34.71 -8.98
C PRO A 334 19.18 33.32 -9.29
N ALA A 335 18.29 32.82 -8.42
CA ALA A 335 17.46 31.69 -8.71
C ALA A 335 16.53 32.02 -9.87
N THR A 336 16.74 31.38 -11.03
CA THR A 336 15.83 31.44 -12.15
C THR A 336 14.47 30.89 -11.68
N ALA A 337 13.41 31.68 -11.83
CA ALA A 337 12.04 31.25 -11.58
C ALA A 337 11.75 29.95 -12.33
N PRO A 338 11.03 28.98 -11.72
CA PRO A 338 10.67 27.74 -12.39
C PRO A 338 9.84 28.09 -13.64
N ARG A 339 10.30 27.62 -14.80
CA ARG A 339 9.55 27.74 -16.04
C ARG A 339 8.24 27.01 -15.88
N SER A 340 7.11 27.71 -15.99
CA SER A 340 5.80 27.09 -16.04
C SER A 340 5.73 26.17 -17.25
N ARG A 341 5.67 24.86 -17.01
CA ARG A 341 5.44 23.87 -18.08
C ARG A 341 3.97 23.89 -18.47
N PRO A 342 3.66 23.71 -19.75
CA PRO A 342 2.30 23.43 -20.16
C PRO A 342 1.82 22.17 -19.46
N ALA A 343 0.60 22.18 -18.92
CA ALA A 343 -0.05 20.99 -18.42
C ALA A 343 -0.09 19.93 -19.54
N PRO A 344 0.10 18.63 -19.23
CA PRO A 344 -0.04 17.59 -20.23
C PRO A 344 -1.45 17.64 -20.83
N PRO A 345 -1.62 17.37 -22.15
CA PRO A 345 -2.93 17.33 -22.76
C PRO A 345 -3.76 16.24 -22.06
N THR A 346 -4.92 16.64 -21.53
CA THR A 346 -5.86 15.75 -20.84
C THR A 346 -6.69 14.92 -21.82
N ASP A 347 -6.90 15.42 -23.05
CA ASP A 347 -7.65 14.76 -24.10
C ASP A 347 -6.67 14.21 -25.15
N VAL A 348 -6.22 12.98 -24.95
CA VAL A 348 -5.41 12.24 -25.93
C VAL A 348 -6.32 11.25 -26.63
N GLU A 349 -6.52 11.41 -27.95
CA GLU A 349 -7.28 10.46 -28.75
C GLU A 349 -6.56 9.12 -28.77
N GLN A 350 -7.23 8.06 -28.28
CA GLN A 350 -6.68 6.70 -28.27
C GLN A 350 -6.87 6.05 -29.64
N ARG A 351 -5.75 5.55 -30.19
CA ARG A 351 -5.67 4.81 -31.45
C ARG A 351 -4.86 3.55 -31.18
N TYR A 352 -5.54 2.53 -30.65
CA TYR A 352 -4.95 1.27 -30.26
C TYR A 352 -5.14 0.22 -31.37
N GLU A 353 -4.08 -0.48 -31.74
CA GLU A 353 -4.02 -1.40 -32.87
C GLU A 353 -3.69 -2.83 -32.41
N LEU A 354 -4.49 -3.81 -32.83
CA LEU A 354 -4.20 -5.22 -32.60
C LEU A 354 -3.29 -5.75 -33.73
N VAL A 355 -2.07 -6.13 -33.42
CA VAL A 355 -1.04 -6.58 -34.37
C VAL A 355 -0.95 -8.09 -34.38
N GLN A 356 -1.46 -8.72 -35.44
CA GLN A 356 -1.61 -10.17 -35.53
C GLN A 356 -0.82 -10.80 -36.70
N ASP A 357 0.01 -10.00 -37.40
CA ASP A 357 0.91 -10.49 -38.46
C ASP A 357 2.18 -9.63 -38.56
N LEU A 358 3.20 -10.19 -39.24
CA LEU A 358 4.53 -9.59 -39.34
C LEU A 358 4.56 -8.30 -40.18
N ASP A 359 3.65 -8.12 -41.13
CA ASP A 359 3.58 -6.91 -41.96
C ASP A 359 3.11 -5.70 -41.09
N ALA A 360 2.09 -5.91 -40.29
CA ALA A 360 1.64 -4.93 -39.30
C ALA A 360 2.72 -4.64 -38.25
N LEU A 361 3.43 -5.67 -37.76
CA LEU A 361 4.53 -5.51 -36.83
C LEU A 361 5.70 -4.71 -37.43
N ALA A 362 6.01 -4.89 -38.70
CA ALA A 362 7.07 -4.14 -39.39
C ALA A 362 6.80 -2.63 -39.41
N VAL A 363 5.53 -2.22 -39.48
CA VAL A 363 5.13 -0.79 -39.37
C VAL A 363 5.53 -0.20 -38.01
N TRP A 364 5.31 -0.93 -36.93
CA TRP A 364 5.67 -0.53 -35.57
C TRP A 364 7.19 -0.47 -35.36
N VAL A 365 7.92 -1.43 -35.92
CA VAL A 365 9.39 -1.42 -35.93
C VAL A 365 9.93 -0.17 -36.60
N GLU A 366 9.36 0.23 -37.76
CA GLU A 366 9.80 1.44 -38.47
C GLU A 366 9.40 2.73 -37.75
N ARG A 367 8.21 2.76 -37.10
CA ARG A 367 7.84 3.89 -36.20
C ARG A 367 8.85 4.07 -35.06
N ALA A 368 9.24 2.97 -34.40
CA ALA A 368 10.23 3.00 -33.32
C ALA A 368 11.59 3.56 -33.80
N ARG A 369 12.03 3.18 -35.00
CA ARG A 369 13.27 3.72 -35.62
C ARG A 369 13.15 5.21 -35.93
N THR A 370 12.01 5.63 -36.43
CA THR A 370 11.76 7.02 -36.81
C THR A 370 11.67 7.94 -35.59
N THR A 371 11.03 7.49 -34.51
CA THR A 371 10.87 8.30 -33.27
C THR A 371 12.08 8.26 -32.36
N GLY A 372 12.91 7.20 -32.43
CA GLY A 372 14.04 6.97 -31.52
C GLY A 372 13.63 6.65 -30.07
N ILE A 373 12.33 6.51 -29.81
CA ILE A 373 11.78 6.10 -28.50
C ILE A 373 10.70 5.03 -28.68
N LEU A 374 10.59 4.12 -27.74
CA LEU A 374 9.62 3.03 -27.75
C LEU A 374 9.21 2.68 -26.30
N ALA A 375 7.97 2.97 -25.92
CA ALA A 375 7.44 2.40 -24.70
C ALA A 375 7.10 0.92 -24.94
N VAL A 376 7.45 0.08 -23.98
CA VAL A 376 7.30 -1.38 -24.06
C VAL A 376 6.75 -1.88 -22.75
N ASP A 377 5.75 -2.75 -22.81
CA ASP A 377 5.21 -3.47 -21.66
C ASP A 377 4.91 -4.90 -22.07
N THR A 378 4.89 -5.85 -21.13
CA THR A 378 4.68 -7.28 -21.40
C THR A 378 3.57 -7.86 -20.54
N GLU A 379 2.71 -8.66 -21.17
CA GLU A 379 1.65 -9.40 -20.51
C GLU A 379 2.02 -10.87 -20.31
N THR A 380 1.65 -11.40 -19.13
CA THR A 380 2.05 -12.77 -18.74
C THR A 380 0.92 -13.51 -18.02
N ASP A 381 1.04 -14.84 -17.97
CA ASP A 381 0.16 -15.72 -17.21
C ASP A 381 0.47 -15.79 -15.72
N SER A 382 1.62 -15.24 -15.28
CA SER A 382 2.11 -15.30 -13.89
C SER A 382 2.95 -14.06 -13.52
N LEU A 383 2.94 -13.67 -12.24
CA LEU A 383 3.80 -12.61 -11.70
C LEU A 383 5.23 -13.08 -11.39
N THR A 384 5.57 -14.34 -11.67
CA THR A 384 6.92 -14.89 -11.45
C THR A 384 7.71 -14.91 -12.75
N PRO A 385 8.62 -13.95 -13.01
CA PRO A 385 9.30 -13.82 -14.31
C PRO A 385 10.06 -15.08 -14.74
N ALA A 386 10.59 -15.84 -13.77
CA ALA A 386 11.36 -17.07 -14.03
C ALA A 386 10.56 -18.18 -14.71
N THR A 387 9.24 -18.22 -14.51
CA THR A 387 8.34 -19.29 -15.02
C THR A 387 7.21 -18.76 -15.88
N ALA A 388 6.95 -17.45 -15.88
CA ALA A 388 5.85 -16.85 -16.61
C ALA A 388 5.96 -17.08 -18.13
N THR A 389 4.82 -17.32 -18.78
CA THR A 389 4.72 -17.36 -20.24
C THR A 389 4.53 -15.92 -20.75
N LEU A 390 5.26 -15.51 -21.76
CA LEU A 390 5.06 -14.25 -22.45
C LEU A 390 3.79 -14.35 -23.31
N VAL A 391 2.68 -13.77 -22.84
CA VAL A 391 1.37 -13.84 -23.48
C VAL A 391 1.23 -12.80 -24.58
N GLY A 392 1.82 -11.63 -24.40
CA GLY A 392 1.82 -10.57 -25.39
C GLY A 392 2.78 -9.44 -25.08
N ILE A 393 2.97 -8.55 -26.04
CA ILE A 393 3.81 -7.34 -25.94
C ILE A 393 2.99 -6.14 -26.38
N SER A 394 3.01 -5.06 -25.61
CA SER A 394 2.44 -3.78 -26.02
C SER A 394 3.53 -2.76 -26.31
N LEU A 395 3.30 -1.90 -27.30
CA LEU A 395 4.22 -0.88 -27.77
C LEU A 395 3.51 0.47 -27.92
N ALA A 396 4.20 1.58 -27.54
CA ALA A 396 3.73 2.92 -27.85
C ALA A 396 4.90 3.80 -28.31
N THR A 397 4.65 4.68 -29.31
CA THR A 397 5.65 5.60 -29.86
C THR A 397 5.27 7.08 -29.70
N GLU A 398 3.96 7.35 -29.59
CA GLU A 398 3.39 8.67 -29.36
C GLU A 398 2.22 8.56 -28.38
N PRO A 399 1.87 9.62 -27.63
CA PRO A 399 0.68 9.63 -26.80
C PRO A 399 -0.59 9.27 -27.56
N GLY A 400 -1.33 8.28 -27.03
CA GLY A 400 -2.56 7.76 -27.66
C GLY A 400 -2.32 6.83 -28.85
N LEU A 401 -1.09 6.59 -29.27
CA LEU A 401 -0.75 5.68 -30.37
C LEU A 401 0.00 4.46 -29.83
N ALA A 402 -0.71 3.35 -29.64
CA ALA A 402 -0.18 2.12 -29.08
C ALA A 402 -0.71 0.89 -29.79
N CYS A 403 -0.06 -0.25 -29.59
CA CYS A 403 -0.54 -1.53 -30.09
C CYS A 403 -0.33 -2.65 -29.08
N TYR A 404 -1.06 -3.73 -29.32
CA TYR A 404 -0.88 -5.00 -28.63
C TYR A 404 -0.58 -6.11 -29.61
N ILE A 405 0.43 -6.93 -29.33
CA ILE A 405 0.91 -8.05 -30.13
C ILE A 405 0.62 -9.32 -29.32
N PRO A 406 -0.47 -10.06 -29.60
CA PRO A 406 -0.76 -11.34 -28.94
C PRO A 406 0.21 -12.41 -29.40
N LEU A 407 0.73 -13.23 -28.46
CA LEU A 407 1.76 -14.27 -28.73
C LEU A 407 1.36 -15.65 -28.22
N ALA A 408 0.74 -15.75 -27.05
CA ALA A 408 0.43 -17.02 -26.41
C ALA A 408 -0.99 -17.06 -25.80
N HIS A 409 -1.95 -16.36 -26.38
CA HIS A 409 -3.35 -16.44 -25.98
C HIS A 409 -3.92 -17.83 -26.28
N GLN A 410 -4.74 -18.31 -25.35
CA GLN A 410 -5.47 -19.56 -25.48
C GLN A 410 -6.96 -19.32 -25.78
N ALA A 411 -7.60 -20.30 -26.34
CA ALA A 411 -9.04 -20.24 -26.53
C ALA A 411 -9.80 -20.05 -25.20
N PRO A 412 -10.85 -19.20 -25.16
CA PRO A 412 -11.66 -19.02 -23.95
C PRO A 412 -12.21 -20.35 -23.44
N ASN A 413 -12.26 -20.54 -22.12
CA ASN A 413 -12.84 -21.76 -21.56
C ASN A 413 -14.34 -21.82 -21.85
N ALA A 414 -14.79 -22.83 -22.61
CA ALA A 414 -16.20 -23.07 -22.95
C ALA A 414 -17.12 -23.20 -21.70
N ALA A 415 -16.56 -23.49 -20.52
CA ALA A 415 -17.31 -23.57 -19.27
C ALA A 415 -17.70 -22.21 -18.67
N ALA A 416 -17.10 -21.10 -19.11
CA ALA A 416 -17.35 -19.76 -18.56
C ALA A 416 -18.47 -18.99 -19.29
N SER A 417 -18.81 -19.38 -20.53
CA SER A 417 -19.80 -18.67 -21.36
C SER A 417 -21.26 -19.17 -21.19
N GLY A 418 -21.47 -20.29 -20.51
CA GLY A 418 -22.83 -20.86 -20.33
C GLY A 418 -23.51 -21.31 -21.63
N GLU A 419 -22.88 -21.15 -22.80
CA GLU A 419 -23.37 -21.61 -24.09
C GLU A 419 -22.80 -23.01 -24.41
N LEU A 420 -23.67 -23.95 -24.65
CA LEU A 420 -23.34 -25.26 -25.20
C LEU A 420 -22.97 -25.10 -26.69
N SER A 421 -21.80 -24.57 -26.96
CA SER A 421 -21.23 -24.62 -28.32
C SER A 421 -20.60 -25.98 -28.54
N PHE A 422 -21.00 -26.66 -29.64
CA PHE A 422 -20.43 -27.95 -30.09
C PHE A 422 -19.16 -27.74 -30.92
N GLU A 423 -18.75 -26.51 -31.20
CA GLU A 423 -17.49 -26.20 -31.87
C GLU A 423 -16.41 -25.95 -30.83
N ALA A 424 -15.24 -26.60 -31.00
CA ALA A 424 -14.08 -26.31 -30.17
C ALA A 424 -13.69 -24.83 -30.38
N PRO A 425 -13.53 -24.04 -29.30
CA PRO A 425 -13.16 -22.64 -29.43
C PRO A 425 -11.81 -22.54 -30.17
N GLU A 426 -11.79 -21.75 -31.25
CA GLU A 426 -10.57 -21.53 -32.04
C GLU A 426 -9.55 -20.71 -31.26
N THR A 427 -8.28 -21.13 -31.34
CA THR A 427 -7.16 -20.30 -30.82
C THR A 427 -7.10 -19.00 -31.62
N PRO A 428 -6.98 -17.82 -30.95
CA PRO A 428 -6.92 -16.56 -31.66
C PRO A 428 -5.76 -16.49 -32.66
N LYS A 429 -5.95 -15.74 -33.77
CA LYS A 429 -4.85 -15.41 -34.68
C LYS A 429 -3.81 -14.62 -33.92
N GLN A 430 -2.55 -15.04 -33.99
CA GLN A 430 -1.43 -14.41 -33.29
C GLN A 430 -0.11 -14.74 -33.97
N ILE A 431 0.92 -13.92 -33.72
CA ILE A 431 2.26 -14.18 -34.29
C ILE A 431 2.98 -15.19 -33.38
N PRO A 432 3.68 -16.19 -33.95
CA PRO A 432 4.55 -17.06 -33.14
C PRO A 432 5.59 -16.24 -32.36
N THR A 433 5.75 -16.53 -31.08
CA THR A 433 6.59 -15.74 -30.16
C THR A 433 8.00 -15.53 -30.68
N GLU A 434 8.65 -16.57 -31.20
CA GLU A 434 10.01 -16.50 -31.74
C GLU A 434 10.10 -15.58 -32.99
N GLU A 435 9.09 -15.59 -33.86
CA GLU A 435 9.05 -14.73 -35.04
C GLU A 435 8.85 -13.25 -34.64
N ALA A 436 7.94 -12.98 -33.72
CA ALA A 436 7.72 -11.62 -33.20
C ALA A 436 8.96 -11.05 -32.52
N LEU A 437 9.61 -11.84 -31.67
CA LEU A 437 10.85 -11.43 -30.99
C LEU A 437 12.00 -11.24 -31.98
N ALA A 438 12.11 -12.07 -33.01
CA ALA A 438 13.11 -11.91 -34.06
C ALA A 438 12.92 -10.57 -34.82
N ALA A 439 11.67 -10.19 -35.12
CA ALA A 439 11.33 -8.91 -35.76
C ALA A 439 11.63 -7.71 -34.85
N LEU A 440 11.33 -7.84 -33.53
CA LEU A 440 11.52 -6.76 -32.55
C LEU A 440 12.98 -6.63 -32.07
N ARG A 441 13.80 -7.66 -32.14
CA ARG A 441 15.17 -7.68 -31.63
C ARG A 441 16.00 -6.47 -32.10
N GLY A 442 15.88 -6.12 -33.39
CA GLY A 442 16.65 -5.03 -33.99
C GLY A 442 16.34 -3.65 -33.40
N VAL A 443 15.16 -3.43 -32.80
CA VAL A 443 14.79 -2.14 -32.14
C VAL A 443 14.93 -2.24 -30.63
N LEU A 444 14.77 -3.42 -30.03
CA LEU A 444 14.93 -3.63 -28.60
C LEU A 444 16.39 -3.56 -28.16
N GLU A 445 17.32 -4.00 -28.99
CA GLU A 445 18.76 -4.00 -28.69
C GLU A 445 19.50 -2.78 -29.28
N ASP A 446 18.84 -1.93 -30.11
CA ASP A 446 19.47 -0.75 -30.74
C ASP A 446 19.78 0.33 -29.69
N PRO A 447 21.08 0.73 -29.54
CA PRO A 447 21.47 1.79 -28.61
C PRO A 447 20.95 3.19 -28.99
N ALA A 448 20.51 3.40 -30.24
CA ALA A 448 19.94 4.68 -30.71
C ALA A 448 18.44 4.82 -30.39
N ILE A 449 17.76 3.73 -29.98
CA ILE A 449 16.35 3.73 -29.60
C ILE A 449 16.22 3.56 -28.10
N LEU A 450 15.66 4.55 -27.41
CA LEU A 450 15.38 4.46 -25.98
C LEU A 450 14.11 3.64 -25.72
N LYS A 451 14.22 2.55 -24.95
CA LYS A 451 13.06 1.78 -24.48
C LYS A 451 12.60 2.32 -23.13
N ILE A 452 11.29 2.49 -22.97
CA ILE A 452 10.66 3.07 -21.79
C ILE A 452 9.69 2.04 -21.22
N GLY A 453 9.80 1.76 -19.93
CA GLY A 453 8.87 0.87 -19.24
C GLY A 453 8.44 1.42 -17.89
N HIS A 454 7.63 0.63 -17.20
CA HIS A 454 7.20 0.89 -15.82
C HIS A 454 7.46 -0.35 -14.98
N ASN A 455 8.39 -0.31 -14.02
CA ASN A 455 8.96 -1.49 -13.34
C ASN A 455 9.63 -2.45 -14.34
N PHE A 456 10.36 -1.88 -15.28
CA PHE A 456 10.91 -2.54 -16.47
C PHE A 456 11.83 -3.74 -16.16
N LYS A 457 12.25 -3.89 -14.93
CA LYS A 457 12.99 -5.05 -14.46
C LYS A 457 12.26 -6.38 -14.75
N PHE A 458 10.94 -6.40 -14.64
CA PHE A 458 10.10 -7.57 -14.92
C PHE A 458 10.18 -7.94 -16.41
N ASP A 459 9.93 -6.98 -17.30
CA ASP A 459 9.98 -7.15 -18.75
C ASP A 459 11.37 -7.54 -19.22
N HIS A 460 12.40 -6.91 -18.64
CA HIS A 460 13.79 -7.20 -18.94
C HIS A 460 14.14 -8.67 -18.71
N GLN A 461 13.65 -9.29 -17.63
CA GLN A 461 13.84 -10.72 -17.36
C GLN A 461 13.15 -11.61 -18.39
N LEU A 462 11.91 -11.27 -18.78
CA LEU A 462 11.16 -12.03 -19.80
C LEU A 462 11.89 -12.00 -21.15
N PHE A 463 12.30 -10.82 -21.62
CA PHE A 463 13.07 -10.68 -22.87
C PHE A 463 14.41 -11.45 -22.80
N ALA A 464 15.13 -11.35 -21.67
CA ALA A 464 16.40 -12.04 -21.47
C ALA A 464 16.26 -13.57 -21.55
N ARG A 465 15.16 -14.17 -21.06
CA ARG A 465 14.87 -15.61 -21.20
C ARG A 465 14.73 -16.04 -22.66
N HIS A 466 14.29 -15.15 -23.55
CA HIS A 466 14.22 -15.36 -24.98
C HIS A 466 15.49 -14.89 -25.72
N GLY A 467 16.56 -14.58 -24.97
CA GLY A 467 17.84 -14.16 -25.55
C GLY A 467 17.85 -12.76 -26.14
N VAL A 468 16.91 -11.88 -25.74
CA VAL A 468 16.86 -10.45 -26.14
C VAL A 468 17.34 -9.59 -25.00
N ARG A 469 18.39 -8.76 -25.21
CA ARG A 469 18.95 -7.83 -24.23
C ARG A 469 18.48 -6.39 -24.50
N VAL A 470 17.42 -5.99 -23.84
CA VAL A 470 16.83 -4.66 -24.06
C VAL A 470 17.74 -3.57 -23.47
N SER A 471 18.23 -2.65 -24.31
CA SER A 471 19.10 -1.53 -23.92
C SER A 471 19.14 -0.47 -25.03
N PRO A 472 19.26 0.85 -24.71
CA PRO A 472 19.11 1.50 -23.40
C PRO A 472 17.67 1.54 -22.91
N ILE A 473 17.48 1.68 -21.61
CA ILE A 473 16.16 1.70 -20.98
C ILE A 473 15.98 2.96 -20.11
N ASP A 474 14.74 3.40 -19.97
CA ASP A 474 14.25 4.27 -18.89
C ASP A 474 13.08 3.59 -18.17
N ASP A 475 12.91 3.89 -16.89
CA ASP A 475 11.85 3.33 -16.05
C ASP A 475 11.06 4.45 -15.36
N SER A 476 9.79 4.61 -15.72
CA SER A 476 8.92 5.67 -15.21
C SER A 476 8.63 5.54 -13.71
N MET A 477 8.57 4.31 -13.17
CA MET A 477 8.45 4.05 -11.72
C MET A 477 9.67 4.56 -10.97
N LEU A 478 10.87 4.24 -11.46
CA LEU A 478 12.13 4.68 -10.83
C LEU A 478 12.37 6.19 -10.98
N ILE A 479 11.93 6.82 -12.07
CA ILE A 479 11.98 8.27 -12.21
C ILE A 479 11.10 8.93 -11.15
N SER A 480 9.86 8.48 -10.99
CA SER A 480 8.94 8.94 -9.93
C SER A 480 9.55 8.73 -8.53
N TYR A 481 10.11 7.56 -8.28
CA TYR A 481 10.75 7.24 -7.02
C TYR A 481 11.93 8.14 -6.67
N VAL A 482 12.76 8.47 -7.64
CA VAL A 482 13.89 9.41 -7.44
C VAL A 482 13.40 10.83 -7.14
N LEU A 483 12.32 11.27 -7.77
CA LEU A 483 11.73 12.59 -7.58
C LEU A 483 11.01 12.71 -6.22
N GLU A 484 10.25 11.70 -5.80
CA GLU A 484 9.26 11.80 -4.72
C GLU A 484 9.23 10.57 -3.79
N GLY A 485 10.35 9.87 -3.65
CA GLY A 485 10.46 8.63 -2.84
C GLY A 485 10.03 8.81 -1.39
N GLY A 486 9.01 8.07 -0.98
CA GLY A 486 8.41 8.12 0.36
C GLY A 486 7.30 9.15 0.52
N ALA A 487 6.94 9.92 -0.52
CA ALA A 487 5.80 10.85 -0.49
C ALA A 487 4.48 10.15 -0.83
N HIS A 488 4.50 9.20 -1.76
CA HIS A 488 3.36 8.43 -2.26
C HIS A 488 3.84 7.08 -2.82
N GLY A 489 2.92 6.24 -3.31
CA GLY A 489 3.23 5.04 -4.07
C GLY A 489 3.72 5.37 -5.50
N HIS A 490 4.36 4.41 -6.16
CA HIS A 490 4.94 4.61 -7.48
C HIS A 490 4.35 3.65 -8.54
N GLY A 491 3.17 3.06 -8.25
CA GLY A 491 2.42 2.25 -9.21
C GLY A 491 1.82 3.09 -10.33
N MET A 492 1.66 2.49 -11.51
CA MET A 492 1.21 3.18 -12.73
C MET A 492 -0.14 3.85 -12.56
N ASP A 493 -1.13 3.16 -11.96
CA ASP A 493 -2.48 3.70 -11.72
C ASP A 493 -2.43 4.99 -10.88
N GLU A 494 -1.69 4.97 -9.75
CA GLU A 494 -1.57 6.12 -8.85
C GLU A 494 -0.86 7.29 -9.55
N LEU A 495 0.20 7.02 -10.31
CA LEU A 495 0.94 8.03 -11.04
C LEU A 495 0.12 8.62 -12.21
N ALA A 496 -0.68 7.79 -12.90
CA ALA A 496 -1.57 8.24 -13.98
C ALA A 496 -2.65 9.18 -13.43
N GLU A 497 -3.28 8.81 -12.31
CA GLU A 497 -4.25 9.68 -11.65
C GLU A 497 -3.61 11.00 -11.20
N MET A 498 -2.41 10.93 -10.59
CA MET A 498 -1.71 12.08 -10.03
C MET A 498 -1.16 13.06 -11.08
N HIS A 499 -0.53 12.54 -12.14
CA HIS A 499 0.22 13.36 -13.09
C HIS A 499 -0.48 13.58 -14.43
N LEU A 500 -1.40 12.69 -14.80
CA LEU A 500 -2.13 12.76 -16.07
C LEU A 500 -3.62 13.05 -15.88
N ALA A 501 -4.13 13.03 -14.65
CA ALA A 501 -5.57 13.06 -14.33
C ALA A 501 -6.36 11.98 -15.11
N TYR A 502 -5.75 10.81 -15.25
CA TYR A 502 -6.23 9.68 -16.04
C TYR A 502 -6.44 8.46 -15.14
N THR A 503 -7.60 7.81 -15.28
CA THR A 503 -7.91 6.57 -14.57
C THR A 503 -7.70 5.40 -15.53
N THR A 504 -6.77 4.52 -15.21
CA THR A 504 -6.43 3.32 -15.98
C THR A 504 -7.48 2.22 -15.83
N ILE A 505 -7.48 1.25 -16.73
CA ILE A 505 -8.31 0.03 -16.65
C ILE A 505 -7.72 -0.87 -15.55
N PRO A 506 -8.44 -1.17 -14.47
CA PRO A 506 -7.89 -2.04 -13.42
C PRO A 506 -7.77 -3.51 -13.90
N PHE A 507 -6.66 -4.17 -13.58
CA PHE A 507 -6.44 -5.60 -13.90
C PHE A 507 -7.62 -6.52 -13.54
N LYS A 508 -8.31 -6.24 -12.43
CA LYS A 508 -9.50 -7.00 -11.99
C LYS A 508 -10.71 -6.89 -12.93
N GLU A 509 -10.79 -5.86 -13.76
CA GLU A 509 -11.86 -5.72 -14.78
C GLU A 509 -11.61 -6.62 -15.98
N VAL A 510 -10.35 -6.93 -16.25
CA VAL A 510 -9.91 -7.74 -17.38
C VAL A 510 -9.84 -9.22 -17.01
N CYS A 511 -9.19 -9.54 -15.88
CA CYS A 511 -8.96 -10.90 -15.41
C CYS A 511 -9.94 -11.38 -14.32
N GLY A 512 -10.80 -10.50 -13.79
CA GLY A 512 -11.67 -10.85 -12.65
C GLY A 512 -10.94 -10.89 -11.31
N SER A 513 -11.59 -11.42 -10.28
CA SER A 513 -11.01 -11.51 -8.93
C SER A 513 -11.48 -12.74 -8.15
N GLY A 514 -10.68 -13.19 -7.18
CA GLY A 514 -11.01 -14.31 -6.30
C GLY A 514 -11.09 -15.64 -7.06
N LYS A 515 -12.16 -16.45 -6.81
CA LYS A 515 -12.28 -17.79 -7.41
C LYS A 515 -12.63 -17.80 -8.91
N SER A 516 -13.10 -16.67 -9.43
CA SER A 516 -13.43 -16.51 -10.86
C SER A 516 -12.33 -15.81 -11.66
N GLN A 517 -11.19 -15.52 -11.03
CA GLN A 517 -10.06 -14.93 -11.71
C GLN A 517 -9.49 -15.88 -12.76
N ILE A 518 -9.25 -15.37 -13.97
CA ILE A 518 -8.58 -16.05 -15.05
C ILE A 518 -7.17 -15.51 -15.24
N THR A 519 -6.30 -16.27 -15.86
CA THR A 519 -4.97 -15.84 -16.30
C THR A 519 -5.09 -14.98 -17.56
N PHE A 520 -4.12 -14.09 -17.80
CA PHE A 520 -4.20 -13.13 -18.90
C PHE A 520 -4.24 -13.79 -20.29
N ASP A 521 -3.62 -14.95 -20.45
CA ASP A 521 -3.67 -15.77 -21.67
C ASP A 521 -5.08 -16.21 -22.10
N ARG A 522 -6.08 -16.08 -21.20
CA ARG A 522 -7.48 -16.41 -21.43
C ARG A 522 -8.40 -15.19 -21.56
N VAL A 523 -7.83 -14.01 -21.52
CA VAL A 523 -8.56 -12.76 -21.71
C VAL A 523 -8.91 -12.60 -23.20
N PRO A 524 -10.16 -12.22 -23.58
CA PRO A 524 -10.53 -11.90 -24.94
C PRO A 524 -9.64 -10.79 -25.52
N LEU A 525 -9.24 -10.93 -26.81
CA LEU A 525 -8.26 -10.04 -27.43
C LEU A 525 -8.68 -8.58 -27.48
N ASP A 526 -9.97 -8.27 -27.57
CA ASP A 526 -10.49 -6.90 -27.52
C ASP A 526 -10.22 -6.23 -26.17
N LYS A 527 -10.40 -6.97 -25.06
CA LYS A 527 -10.10 -6.50 -23.71
C LYS A 527 -8.60 -6.47 -23.44
N ALA A 528 -7.86 -7.47 -23.91
CA ALA A 528 -6.41 -7.51 -23.80
C ALA A 528 -5.76 -6.33 -24.55
N LEU A 529 -6.25 -6.01 -25.76
CA LEU A 529 -5.81 -4.82 -26.49
C LEU A 529 -6.06 -3.54 -25.71
N ALA A 530 -7.27 -3.35 -25.20
CA ALA A 530 -7.64 -2.12 -24.51
C ALA A 530 -6.74 -1.91 -23.26
N TYR A 531 -6.49 -2.98 -22.49
CA TYR A 531 -5.69 -2.96 -21.28
C TYR A 531 -4.19 -2.78 -21.60
N ALA A 532 -3.60 -3.69 -22.34
CA ALA A 532 -2.16 -3.72 -22.57
C ALA A 532 -1.64 -2.52 -23.40
N ALA A 533 -2.39 -2.09 -24.41
CA ALA A 533 -2.00 -0.89 -25.18
C ALA A 533 -2.12 0.40 -24.33
N GLU A 534 -3.09 0.44 -23.39
CA GLU A 534 -3.18 1.53 -22.42
C GLU A 534 -1.94 1.60 -21.54
N ASP A 535 -1.44 0.44 -21.03
CA ASP A 535 -0.28 0.40 -20.14
C ASP A 535 0.99 0.95 -20.83
N ALA A 536 1.22 0.61 -22.10
CA ALA A 536 2.31 1.18 -22.88
C ALA A 536 2.13 2.69 -23.16
N ASP A 537 0.92 3.16 -23.50
CA ASP A 537 0.61 4.58 -23.73
C ASP A 537 0.79 5.40 -22.44
N VAL A 538 0.21 4.95 -21.35
CA VAL A 538 0.30 5.63 -20.05
C VAL A 538 1.75 5.68 -19.56
N THR A 539 2.52 4.62 -19.73
CA THR A 539 3.97 4.58 -19.43
C THR A 539 4.73 5.65 -20.22
N LEU A 540 4.46 5.81 -21.52
CA LEU A 540 5.08 6.84 -22.34
C LEU A 540 4.70 8.25 -21.90
N ARG A 541 3.41 8.46 -21.60
CA ARG A 541 2.89 9.75 -21.13
C ARG A 541 3.49 10.14 -19.79
N LEU A 542 3.57 9.21 -18.83
CA LEU A 542 4.23 9.40 -17.53
C LEU A 542 5.70 9.76 -17.71
N TRP A 543 6.42 9.03 -18.54
CA TRP A 543 7.83 9.34 -18.84
C TRP A 543 8.00 10.77 -19.38
N ARG A 544 7.16 11.21 -20.31
CA ARG A 544 7.21 12.57 -20.87
C ARG A 544 7.00 13.67 -19.83
N VAL A 545 6.20 13.40 -18.80
CA VAL A 545 5.95 14.36 -17.70
C VAL A 545 7.07 14.30 -16.65
N LEU A 546 7.53 13.11 -16.27
CA LEU A 546 8.45 12.90 -15.15
C LEU A 546 9.91 13.09 -15.54
N LYS A 547 10.36 12.57 -16.68
CA LYS A 547 11.79 12.62 -17.10
C LYS A 547 12.38 14.02 -17.10
N PRO A 548 11.71 15.05 -17.66
CA PRO A 548 12.22 16.41 -17.61
C PRO A 548 12.34 16.99 -16.19
N ARG A 549 11.52 16.53 -15.23
CA ARG A 549 11.61 16.96 -13.83
C ARG A 549 12.93 16.58 -13.16
N LEU A 550 13.57 15.51 -13.60
CA LEU A 550 14.90 15.13 -13.09
C LEU A 550 15.92 16.27 -13.22
N VAL A 551 15.86 17.06 -14.31
CA VAL A 551 16.72 18.21 -14.54
C VAL A 551 16.33 19.36 -13.63
N ASP A 552 15.05 19.72 -13.61
CA ASP A 552 14.53 20.84 -12.81
C ASP A 552 14.76 20.63 -11.31
N ASP A 553 14.56 19.41 -10.84
CA ASP A 553 14.72 18.99 -9.45
C ASP A 553 16.16 18.61 -9.08
N ARG A 554 17.11 18.63 -10.03
CA ARG A 554 18.53 18.24 -9.87
C ARG A 554 18.72 16.78 -9.41
N MET A 555 17.85 15.87 -9.92
CA MET A 555 17.85 14.45 -9.59
C MET A 555 18.51 13.57 -10.68
N VAL A 556 19.03 14.15 -11.75
CA VAL A 556 19.63 13.42 -12.89
C VAL A 556 20.71 12.47 -12.40
N THR A 557 21.64 12.93 -11.55
CA THR A 557 22.75 12.09 -11.05
C THR A 557 22.23 10.86 -10.30
N VAL A 558 21.24 11.02 -9.42
CA VAL A 558 20.65 9.90 -8.66
C VAL A 558 20.03 8.88 -9.62
N TYR A 559 19.26 9.33 -10.60
CA TYR A 559 18.63 8.45 -11.56
C TYR A 559 19.62 7.75 -12.48
N GLU A 560 20.47 8.51 -13.17
CA GLU A 560 21.36 8.00 -14.23
C GLU A 560 22.54 7.17 -13.67
N THR A 561 22.99 7.41 -12.42
CA THR A 561 24.18 6.74 -11.87
C THR A 561 23.88 5.74 -10.75
N LEU A 562 22.67 5.77 -10.17
CA LEU A 562 22.30 4.87 -9.07
C LEU A 562 21.14 3.95 -9.43
N GLU A 563 20.01 4.48 -9.94
CA GLU A 563 18.82 3.65 -10.12
C GLU A 563 18.77 2.96 -11.49
N ARG A 564 18.90 3.71 -12.57
CA ARG A 564 18.79 3.20 -13.94
C ARG A 564 19.80 2.07 -14.25
N PRO A 565 21.09 2.18 -13.89
CA PRO A 565 22.07 1.12 -14.18
C PRO A 565 21.81 -0.17 -13.41
N LEU A 566 21.03 -0.12 -12.32
CA LEU A 566 20.72 -1.29 -11.50
C LEU A 566 19.62 -2.18 -12.10
N VAL A 567 18.79 -1.69 -12.99
CA VAL A 567 17.68 -2.49 -13.54
C VAL A 567 18.16 -3.81 -14.13
N PRO A 568 19.13 -3.84 -15.07
CA PRO A 568 19.67 -5.10 -15.59
C PRO A 568 20.41 -5.92 -14.52
N VAL A 569 21.11 -5.28 -13.58
CA VAL A 569 21.86 -5.98 -12.52
C VAL A 569 20.91 -6.74 -11.59
N ILE A 570 19.84 -6.09 -11.15
CA ILE A 570 18.83 -6.72 -10.28
C ILE A 570 18.05 -7.81 -11.05
N ALA A 571 17.73 -7.56 -12.33
CA ALA A 571 17.09 -8.57 -13.19
C ALA A 571 17.94 -9.84 -13.31
N ASP A 572 19.23 -9.69 -13.50
CA ASP A 572 20.19 -10.83 -13.56
C ASP A 572 20.29 -11.56 -12.21
N MET A 573 20.33 -10.83 -11.08
CA MET A 573 20.36 -11.41 -9.74
C MET A 573 19.09 -12.26 -9.47
N GLU A 574 17.94 -11.71 -9.75
CA GLU A 574 16.64 -12.40 -9.56
C GLU A 574 16.51 -13.63 -10.47
N SER A 575 16.95 -13.52 -11.73
CA SER A 575 16.95 -14.63 -12.69
C SER A 575 17.92 -15.74 -12.29
N CYS A 576 19.09 -15.38 -11.74
CA CYS A 576 20.09 -16.34 -11.27
C CYS A 576 19.59 -17.11 -10.05
N GLY A 577 19.05 -16.41 -9.04
CA GLY A 577 18.62 -17.00 -7.79
C GLY A 577 19.76 -17.67 -6.99
N ILE A 578 19.47 -18.12 -5.78
CA ILE A 578 20.41 -18.80 -4.89
C ILE A 578 20.01 -20.26 -4.68
N ARG A 579 20.98 -21.18 -4.74
CA ARG A 579 20.73 -22.60 -4.53
C ARG A 579 20.48 -22.94 -3.07
N VAL A 580 19.51 -23.82 -2.81
CA VAL A 580 19.08 -24.19 -1.47
C VAL A 580 19.01 -25.70 -1.32
N ASP A 581 19.63 -26.23 -0.27
CA ASP A 581 19.51 -27.63 0.14
C ASP A 581 18.16 -27.91 0.81
N ARG A 582 17.20 -28.42 0.00
CA ARG A 582 15.84 -28.78 0.45
C ARG A 582 15.87 -29.77 1.60
N ALA A 583 16.79 -30.77 1.56
CA ALA A 583 16.86 -31.78 2.59
C ALA A 583 17.36 -31.21 3.93
N ALA A 584 18.29 -30.26 3.90
CA ALA A 584 18.74 -29.55 5.10
C ALA A 584 17.61 -28.74 5.73
N LEU A 585 16.82 -28.00 4.91
CA LEU A 585 15.65 -27.26 5.41
C LEU A 585 14.56 -28.19 5.98
N ALA A 586 14.31 -29.33 5.37
CA ALA A 586 13.36 -30.32 5.86
C ALA A 586 13.77 -30.89 7.23
N ARG A 587 15.05 -31.25 7.40
CA ARG A 587 15.59 -31.70 8.70
C ARG A 587 15.45 -30.60 9.75
N LEU A 588 15.80 -29.36 9.43
CA LEU A 588 15.69 -28.22 10.36
C LEU A 588 14.22 -27.93 10.73
N SER A 589 13.29 -28.02 9.76
CA SER A 589 11.85 -27.88 10.02
C SER A 589 11.35 -28.91 11.02
N GLN A 590 11.80 -30.17 10.90
CA GLN A 590 11.44 -31.24 11.82
C GLN A 590 12.01 -30.99 13.23
N ASP A 591 13.29 -30.57 13.33
CA ASP A 591 13.91 -30.19 14.61
C ASP A 591 13.16 -29.07 15.32
N LEU A 592 12.80 -28.01 14.56
CA LEU A 592 12.01 -26.90 15.12
C LEU A 592 10.62 -27.36 15.57
N ALA A 593 9.98 -28.28 14.84
CA ALA A 593 8.67 -28.83 15.21
C ALA A 593 8.73 -29.60 16.53
N VAL A 594 9.76 -30.41 16.74
CA VAL A 594 9.96 -31.16 18.02
C VAL A 594 10.14 -30.18 19.19
N ARG A 595 11.02 -29.19 19.04
CA ARG A 595 11.26 -28.19 20.10
C ARG A 595 10.00 -27.33 20.38
N MET A 596 9.24 -26.98 19.36
CA MET A 596 7.97 -26.27 19.52
C MET A 596 6.98 -27.08 20.31
N ALA A 597 6.86 -28.40 20.05
CA ALA A 597 5.96 -29.28 20.80
C ALA A 597 6.37 -29.44 22.28
N GLU A 598 7.66 -29.44 22.58
CA GLU A 598 8.18 -29.42 23.95
C GLU A 598 7.79 -28.14 24.67
N ILE A 599 8.02 -26.97 24.08
CA ILE A 599 7.64 -25.67 24.65
C ILE A 599 6.11 -25.56 24.81
N GLU A 600 5.34 -26.06 23.84
CA GLU A 600 3.88 -26.09 23.91
C GLU A 600 3.39 -26.89 25.12
N LYS A 601 3.99 -28.06 25.39
CA LYS A 601 3.69 -28.86 26.56
C LYS A 601 4.03 -28.12 27.87
N GLU A 602 5.17 -27.40 27.91
CA GLU A 602 5.53 -26.57 29.06
C GLU A 602 4.52 -25.42 29.27
N VAL A 603 4.15 -24.72 28.22
CA VAL A 603 3.17 -23.62 28.27
C VAL A 603 1.81 -24.13 28.74
N HIS A 604 1.34 -25.28 28.25
CA HIS A 604 0.09 -25.91 28.69
C HIS A 604 0.14 -26.31 30.17
N THR A 605 1.29 -26.77 30.62
CA THR A 605 1.48 -27.12 32.04
C THR A 605 1.42 -25.89 32.94
N LEU A 606 2.06 -24.79 32.53
CA LEU A 606 2.04 -23.49 33.21
C LEU A 606 0.65 -22.86 33.23
N ALA A 607 -0.11 -23.01 32.14
CA ALA A 607 -1.47 -22.52 32.00
C ALA A 607 -2.53 -23.41 32.73
N GLY A 608 -2.18 -24.64 33.10
CA GLY A 608 -3.10 -25.60 33.70
C GLY A 608 -4.07 -26.27 32.74
N ARG A 609 -4.04 -25.93 31.44
CA ARG A 609 -4.87 -26.52 30.39
C ARG A 609 -4.26 -26.37 28.99
N SER A 610 -4.73 -27.17 28.05
CA SER A 610 -4.35 -27.03 26.63
C SER A 610 -5.14 -25.91 25.95
N PHE A 611 -4.46 -25.20 25.03
CA PHE A 611 -5.03 -24.13 24.20
C PHE A 611 -4.15 -23.88 22.96
N ASN A 612 -4.64 -23.14 21.97
CA ASN A 612 -3.83 -22.77 20.81
C ASN A 612 -2.94 -21.56 21.16
N ILE A 613 -1.62 -21.78 21.34
CA ILE A 613 -0.63 -20.74 21.64
C ILE A 613 -0.53 -19.71 20.50
N GLY A 614 -0.77 -20.15 19.27
CA GLY A 614 -0.81 -19.28 18.09
C GLY A 614 -2.03 -18.36 18.01
N SER A 615 -3.04 -18.54 18.90
CA SER A 615 -4.23 -17.70 18.96
C SER A 615 -4.04 -16.54 19.96
N PRO A 616 -3.91 -15.26 19.49
CA PRO A 616 -3.77 -14.12 20.39
C PRO A 616 -4.94 -13.98 21.38
N LYS A 617 -6.14 -14.37 20.96
CA LYS A 617 -7.35 -14.30 21.77
C LYS A 617 -7.26 -15.28 22.94
N GLN A 618 -7.01 -16.57 22.68
CA GLN A 618 -6.93 -17.60 23.74
C GLN A 618 -5.76 -17.33 24.69
N LEU A 619 -4.62 -16.91 24.13
CA LEU A 619 -3.47 -16.54 24.96
C LEU A 619 -3.78 -15.34 25.87
N GLY A 620 -4.45 -14.32 25.35
CA GLY A 620 -4.86 -13.16 26.13
C GLY A 620 -5.82 -13.51 27.28
N GLU A 621 -6.80 -14.37 27.02
CA GLU A 621 -7.73 -14.87 28.04
C GLU A 621 -6.96 -15.63 29.16
N ILE A 622 -6.00 -16.48 28.79
CA ILE A 622 -5.17 -17.21 29.77
C ILE A 622 -4.32 -16.27 30.62
N LEU A 623 -3.56 -15.37 29.98
CA LEU A 623 -2.63 -14.49 30.68
C LEU A 623 -3.34 -13.50 31.60
N PHE A 624 -4.44 -12.89 31.16
CA PHE A 624 -5.07 -11.77 31.85
C PHE A 624 -6.34 -12.12 32.63
N ASP A 625 -7.17 -13.06 32.13
CA ASP A 625 -8.41 -13.46 32.82
C ASP A 625 -8.22 -14.61 33.78
N GLU A 626 -7.47 -15.68 33.38
CA GLU A 626 -7.29 -16.88 34.21
C GLU A 626 -6.11 -16.72 35.17
N MET A 627 -4.90 -16.40 34.63
CA MET A 627 -3.68 -16.26 35.44
C MET A 627 -3.54 -14.88 36.10
N LYS A 628 -4.32 -13.87 35.67
CA LYS A 628 -4.34 -12.50 36.21
C LYS A 628 -2.97 -11.83 36.25
N LEU A 629 -2.18 -12.01 35.19
CA LEU A 629 -0.84 -11.44 35.07
C LEU A 629 -0.93 -9.96 34.63
N GLY A 630 -1.42 -9.08 35.51
CA GLY A 630 -1.55 -7.64 35.27
C GLY A 630 -2.88 -7.22 34.61
N THR A 631 -3.03 -5.91 34.34
CA THR A 631 -4.17 -5.31 33.65
C THR A 631 -3.91 -5.28 32.14
N GLY A 632 -4.18 -6.37 31.43
CA GLY A 632 -3.90 -6.44 29.99
C GLY A 632 -4.50 -5.27 29.18
N LYS A 633 -3.72 -4.71 28.27
CA LYS A 633 -4.20 -3.67 27.34
C LYS A 633 -5.15 -4.30 26.32
N LYS A 634 -6.38 -3.80 26.21
CA LYS A 634 -7.34 -4.24 25.20
C LYS A 634 -7.24 -3.36 23.95
N GLY A 635 -7.21 -4.01 22.79
CA GLY A 635 -7.25 -3.35 21.50
C GLY A 635 -8.64 -2.79 21.13
N LYS A 636 -8.77 -2.15 19.98
CA LYS A 636 -10.05 -1.61 19.48
C LYS A 636 -11.17 -2.65 19.37
N THR A 637 -10.84 -3.92 19.25
CA THR A 637 -11.78 -5.06 19.16
C THR A 637 -12.17 -5.63 20.52
N GLY A 638 -11.71 -5.04 21.63
CA GLY A 638 -11.93 -5.58 22.98
C GLY A 638 -11.06 -6.79 23.35
N ALA A 639 -10.26 -7.32 22.41
CA ALA A 639 -9.33 -8.41 22.69
C ALA A 639 -8.06 -7.89 23.35
N TYR A 640 -7.47 -8.70 24.23
CA TYR A 640 -6.18 -8.37 24.84
C TYR A 640 -5.06 -8.34 23.79
N SER A 641 -4.20 -7.32 23.87
CA SER A 641 -2.95 -7.35 23.13
C SER A 641 -2.00 -8.36 23.75
N THR A 642 -1.46 -9.24 22.92
CA THR A 642 -0.39 -10.20 23.27
C THR A 642 0.83 -9.95 22.39
N ASP A 643 1.09 -8.69 22.03
CA ASP A 643 2.25 -8.29 21.22
C ASP A 643 3.55 -8.66 21.94
N SER A 644 4.65 -8.74 21.19
CA SER A 644 5.96 -9.07 21.75
C SER A 644 6.34 -8.15 22.91
N SER A 645 6.04 -6.85 22.82
CA SER A 645 6.34 -5.89 23.89
C SER A 645 5.58 -6.16 25.19
N VAL A 646 4.33 -6.62 25.10
CA VAL A 646 3.52 -7.01 26.27
C VAL A 646 4.05 -8.29 26.90
N LEU A 647 4.43 -9.26 26.08
CA LEU A 647 5.00 -10.52 26.57
C LEU A 647 6.40 -10.33 27.15
N GLU A 648 7.23 -9.46 26.55
CA GLU A 648 8.55 -9.06 27.08
C GLU A 648 8.41 -8.42 28.47
N GLU A 649 7.46 -7.49 28.63
CA GLU A 649 7.19 -6.83 29.91
C GLU A 649 6.78 -7.86 30.98
N LEU A 650 5.93 -8.83 30.65
CA LEU A 650 5.55 -9.92 31.56
C LEU A 650 6.73 -10.85 31.86
N ALA A 651 7.59 -11.11 30.89
CA ALA A 651 8.79 -11.94 31.09
C ALA A 651 9.81 -11.23 32.00
N GLU A 652 10.00 -9.91 31.84
CA GLU A 652 10.83 -9.07 32.73
C GLU A 652 10.31 -9.03 34.17
N GLN A 653 8.99 -9.15 34.35
CA GLN A 653 8.35 -9.31 35.68
C GLN A 653 8.51 -10.70 36.26
N GLY A 654 9.17 -11.65 35.57
CA GLY A 654 9.46 -13.01 36.04
C GLY A 654 8.40 -14.04 35.68
N HIS A 655 7.45 -13.70 34.80
CA HIS A 655 6.41 -14.66 34.38
C HIS A 655 6.94 -15.64 33.33
N THR A 656 7.33 -16.83 33.73
CA THR A 656 7.93 -17.87 32.87
C THR A 656 7.07 -18.22 31.67
N ILE A 657 5.73 -18.24 31.78
CA ILE A 657 4.83 -18.51 30.64
C ILE A 657 5.02 -17.50 29.49
N ALA A 658 5.20 -16.21 29.81
CA ALA A 658 5.40 -15.18 28.81
C ALA A 658 6.72 -15.40 28.03
N GLN A 659 7.82 -15.74 28.74
CA GLN A 659 9.09 -16.08 28.10
C GLN A 659 8.94 -17.32 27.20
N ARG A 660 8.28 -18.38 27.64
CA ARG A 660 8.07 -19.60 26.84
C ARG A 660 7.20 -19.34 25.59
N VAL A 661 6.20 -18.47 25.70
CA VAL A 661 5.40 -18.07 24.54
C VAL A 661 6.25 -17.26 23.53
N LEU A 662 7.15 -16.39 24.00
CA LEU A 662 8.10 -15.68 23.12
C LEU A 662 9.03 -16.67 22.41
N ASP A 663 9.59 -17.64 23.14
CA ASP A 663 10.47 -18.67 22.57
C ASP A 663 9.71 -19.50 21.51
N TRP A 664 8.48 -19.92 21.79
CA TRP A 664 7.62 -20.64 20.84
C TRP A 664 7.33 -19.83 19.59
N ARG A 665 6.96 -18.54 19.74
CA ARG A 665 6.69 -17.66 18.61
C ARG A 665 7.92 -17.44 17.72
N GLN A 666 9.09 -17.33 18.33
CA GLN A 666 10.35 -17.22 17.58
C GLN A 666 10.60 -18.46 16.72
N LEU A 667 10.48 -19.66 17.31
CA LEU A 667 10.64 -20.93 16.58
C LEU A 667 9.56 -21.09 15.49
N ALA A 668 8.30 -20.77 15.82
CA ALA A 668 7.19 -20.83 14.87
C ALA A 668 7.41 -19.90 13.65
N LYS A 669 7.91 -18.69 13.89
CA LYS A 669 8.26 -17.75 12.80
C LYS A 669 9.37 -18.32 11.93
N LEU A 670 10.43 -18.85 12.53
CA LEU A 670 11.54 -19.45 11.78
C LEU A 670 11.08 -20.66 10.96
N LYS A 671 10.29 -21.54 11.58
CA LYS A 671 9.75 -22.72 10.91
C LYS A 671 8.85 -22.34 9.74
N ASN A 672 7.82 -21.54 9.98
CA ASN A 672 6.81 -21.25 8.97
C ASN A 672 7.36 -20.38 7.82
N THR A 673 8.21 -19.39 8.15
CA THR A 673 8.70 -18.42 7.16
C THR A 673 9.93 -18.91 6.39
N TYR A 674 10.89 -19.55 7.09
CA TYR A 674 12.20 -19.85 6.50
C TYR A 674 12.47 -21.33 6.26
N THR A 675 11.79 -22.25 6.94
CA THR A 675 11.98 -23.66 6.61
C THR A 675 10.85 -24.22 5.76
N ASP A 676 9.60 -23.98 6.09
CA ASP A 676 8.47 -24.57 5.33
C ASP A 676 8.18 -23.79 4.05
N ALA A 677 8.01 -22.46 4.14
CA ALA A 677 7.67 -21.65 2.99
C ALA A 677 8.78 -21.65 1.92
N LEU A 678 10.06 -21.59 2.31
CA LEU A 678 11.17 -21.65 1.36
C LEU A 678 11.21 -22.95 0.56
N GLN A 679 10.89 -24.11 1.17
CA GLN A 679 10.86 -25.38 0.45
C GLN A 679 9.85 -25.37 -0.71
N ALA A 680 8.72 -24.67 -0.55
CA ALA A 680 7.71 -24.54 -1.59
C ALA A 680 8.13 -23.58 -2.72
N GLN A 681 9.10 -22.69 -2.45
CA GLN A 681 9.59 -21.69 -3.39
C GLN A 681 10.87 -22.11 -4.12
N ILE A 682 11.43 -23.28 -3.80
CA ILE A 682 12.58 -23.84 -4.55
C ILE A 682 12.10 -24.27 -5.93
N ALA A 683 12.63 -23.63 -6.98
CA ALA A 683 12.30 -23.93 -8.35
C ALA A 683 12.72 -25.35 -8.74
N GLU A 684 11.79 -26.10 -9.36
CA GLU A 684 12.05 -27.45 -9.85
C GLU A 684 13.10 -27.41 -10.98
N GLY A 685 14.05 -28.33 -10.92
CA GLY A 685 15.14 -28.48 -11.93
C GLY A 685 16.39 -27.63 -11.63
N THR A 686 16.29 -26.44 -11.01
CA THR A 686 17.44 -25.59 -10.68
C THR A 686 17.86 -25.71 -9.21
N GLU A 687 16.97 -26.13 -8.33
CA GLU A 687 17.13 -26.12 -6.86
C GLU A 687 17.43 -24.73 -6.30
N ARG A 688 17.00 -23.66 -7.00
CA ARG A 688 17.26 -22.26 -6.62
C ARG A 688 15.98 -21.58 -6.14
N VAL A 689 16.14 -20.63 -5.25
CA VAL A 689 15.12 -19.69 -4.81
C VAL A 689 15.39 -18.34 -5.47
N HIS A 690 14.36 -17.78 -6.08
CA HIS A 690 14.37 -16.50 -6.78
C HIS A 690 13.59 -15.47 -5.96
N THR A 691 14.29 -14.59 -5.25
CA THR A 691 13.65 -13.47 -4.54
C THR A 691 13.41 -12.32 -5.49
N ALA A 692 12.39 -11.51 -5.26
CA ALA A 692 12.18 -10.25 -5.95
C ALA A 692 12.72 -9.08 -5.12
N PHE A 693 13.49 -8.16 -5.74
CA PHE A 693 13.99 -6.95 -5.10
C PHE A 693 13.15 -5.74 -5.52
N ALA A 694 12.32 -5.23 -4.62
CA ALA A 694 11.59 -3.98 -4.84
C ALA A 694 12.57 -2.79 -4.79
N MET A 695 12.69 -2.09 -5.91
CA MET A 695 13.62 -0.96 -6.08
C MET A 695 13.04 0.38 -5.59
N ALA A 696 11.71 0.50 -5.53
CA ALA A 696 11.00 1.74 -5.20
C ALA A 696 10.17 1.65 -3.90
N ALA A 697 10.49 0.72 -2.98
CA ALA A 697 9.67 0.45 -1.80
C ALA A 697 10.05 1.25 -0.56
N THR A 698 11.32 1.66 -0.40
CA THR A 698 11.80 2.33 0.82
C THR A 698 12.07 3.81 0.56
N ASN A 699 11.86 4.66 1.57
CA ASN A 699 12.16 6.10 1.45
C ASN A 699 13.67 6.42 1.50
N THR A 700 14.52 5.46 1.89
CA THR A 700 15.97 5.64 2.02
C THR A 700 16.79 5.19 0.82
N GLY A 701 16.17 4.60 -0.20
CA GLY A 701 16.90 4.03 -1.33
C GLY A 701 17.36 2.58 -1.14
N ARG A 702 17.14 1.96 0.02
CA ARG A 702 17.45 0.54 0.22
C ARG A 702 16.55 -0.35 -0.65
N LEU A 703 17.09 -1.45 -1.14
CA LEU A 703 16.30 -2.51 -1.76
C LEU A 703 15.50 -3.27 -0.69
N SER A 704 14.34 -3.78 -1.07
CA SER A 704 13.54 -4.65 -0.21
C SER A 704 13.32 -5.99 -0.89
N SER A 705 13.74 -7.07 -0.25
CA SER A 705 13.55 -8.44 -0.75
C SER A 705 12.16 -8.94 -0.38
N THR A 706 11.43 -9.50 -1.35
CA THR A 706 10.10 -10.08 -1.18
C THR A 706 10.00 -11.41 -1.92
N ASP A 707 9.10 -12.26 -1.53
CA ASP A 707 8.67 -13.49 -2.19
C ASP A 707 9.81 -14.46 -2.59
N PRO A 708 10.67 -14.89 -1.63
CA PRO A 708 10.68 -14.69 -0.20
C PRO A 708 11.56 -13.52 0.26
N ASN A 709 11.30 -12.95 1.47
CA ASN A 709 12.20 -11.98 2.07
C ASN A 709 13.44 -12.67 2.66
N LEU A 710 14.56 -12.65 1.93
CA LEU A 710 15.83 -13.23 2.36
C LEU A 710 16.68 -12.29 3.22
N GLN A 711 16.38 -10.97 3.23
CA GLN A 711 17.10 -9.97 4.03
C GLN A 711 16.81 -10.07 5.53
N ASN A 712 15.73 -10.75 5.92
CA ASN A 712 15.32 -10.89 7.32
C ASN A 712 15.72 -12.23 7.97
N ILE A 713 16.55 -13.05 7.31
CA ILE A 713 17.09 -14.29 7.90
C ILE A 713 18.06 -13.91 9.03
N PRO A 714 17.83 -14.35 10.28
CA PRO A 714 18.66 -13.94 11.42
C PRO A 714 20.11 -14.36 11.26
N VAL A 715 21.05 -13.44 11.53
CA VAL A 715 22.50 -13.70 11.49
C VAL A 715 23.06 -14.15 12.84
N ARG A 716 22.52 -13.59 13.94
CA ARG A 716 23.13 -13.69 15.28
C ARG A 716 22.71 -14.92 16.08
N THR A 717 21.59 -15.56 15.70
CA THR A 717 21.08 -16.74 16.39
C THR A 717 21.61 -18.03 15.79
N GLU A 718 21.77 -19.07 16.61
CA GLU A 718 22.20 -20.41 16.15
C GLU A 718 21.23 -20.98 15.10
N GLU A 719 19.93 -20.79 15.32
CA GLU A 719 18.87 -21.22 14.39
C GLU A 719 18.97 -20.47 13.04
N GLY A 720 19.24 -19.17 13.07
CA GLY A 720 19.44 -18.37 11.88
C GLY A 720 20.66 -18.82 11.08
N ARG A 721 21.77 -19.13 11.75
CA ARG A 721 22.96 -19.70 11.13
C ARG A 721 22.70 -21.06 10.49
N LYS A 722 21.91 -21.93 11.15
CA LYS A 722 21.49 -23.21 10.57
C LYS A 722 20.67 -23.02 9.27
N ILE A 723 19.80 -21.98 9.22
CA ILE A 723 19.06 -21.65 8.00
C ILE A 723 20.05 -21.18 6.91
N ARG A 724 21.03 -20.32 7.23
CA ARG A 724 22.05 -19.85 6.27
C ARG A 724 22.91 -20.98 5.70
N ARG A 725 23.19 -22.04 6.47
CA ARG A 725 23.89 -23.26 5.99
C ARG A 725 23.12 -24.03 4.92
N ALA A 726 21.80 -23.86 4.82
CA ALA A 726 21.01 -24.47 3.77
C ALA A 726 21.14 -23.73 2.42
N PHE A 727 21.66 -22.50 2.40
CA PHE A 727 21.98 -21.80 1.17
C PHE A 727 23.40 -22.17 0.72
N VAL A 728 23.49 -22.92 -0.35
CA VAL A 728 24.73 -23.61 -0.76
C VAL A 728 25.16 -23.17 -2.16
N ALA A 729 26.48 -23.28 -2.43
CA ALA A 729 26.99 -23.11 -3.78
C ALA A 729 26.62 -24.29 -4.69
N ALA A 730 26.59 -24.06 -6.00
CA ALA A 730 26.50 -25.12 -6.99
C ALA A 730 27.73 -26.04 -6.92
N PRO A 731 27.64 -27.32 -7.38
CA PRO A 731 28.78 -28.21 -7.44
C PRO A 731 29.95 -27.60 -8.20
N GLY A 732 31.18 -27.63 -7.60
CA GLY A 732 32.38 -27.02 -8.18
C GLY A 732 32.47 -25.50 -8.02
N HIS A 733 31.55 -24.88 -7.27
CA HIS A 733 31.51 -23.44 -6.96
C HIS A 733 31.66 -23.19 -5.47
N LYS A 734 31.93 -21.95 -5.14
CA LYS A 734 31.91 -21.38 -3.78
C LYS A 734 30.97 -20.17 -3.73
N LEU A 735 30.41 -19.91 -2.54
CA LEU A 735 29.81 -18.63 -2.23
C LEU A 735 30.90 -17.66 -1.75
N ILE A 736 30.76 -16.40 -2.15
CA ILE A 736 31.60 -15.29 -1.71
C ILE A 736 30.68 -14.27 -1.09
N SER A 737 30.93 -13.91 0.17
CA SER A 737 30.25 -12.79 0.86
C SER A 737 31.23 -11.63 0.94
N VAL A 738 30.79 -10.43 0.57
CA VAL A 738 31.56 -9.19 0.74
C VAL A 738 30.69 -8.16 1.44
N ASP A 739 31.10 -7.77 2.66
CA ASP A 739 30.32 -6.91 3.56
C ASP A 739 31.07 -5.63 3.91
N TYR A 740 30.38 -4.48 3.94
CA TYR A 740 30.98 -3.24 4.40
C TYR A 740 31.17 -3.21 5.92
N SER A 741 32.39 -3.01 6.36
CA SER A 741 32.70 -2.89 7.78
C SER A 741 32.28 -1.53 8.33
N GLN A 742 31.22 -1.52 9.18
CA GLN A 742 30.72 -0.35 9.93
C GLN A 742 30.39 0.87 9.06
N ILE A 743 29.82 0.67 7.87
CA ILE A 743 29.58 1.75 6.90
C ILE A 743 28.81 2.92 7.50
N GLU A 744 27.75 2.67 8.29
CA GLU A 744 26.92 3.74 8.87
C GLU A 744 27.69 4.60 9.88
N LEU A 745 28.59 4.03 10.67
CA LEU A 745 29.45 4.78 11.59
C LEU A 745 30.48 5.63 10.84
N ARG A 746 31.04 5.13 9.74
CA ARG A 746 31.92 5.87 8.86
C ARG A 746 31.20 7.06 8.23
N LEU A 747 29.95 6.86 7.80
CA LEU A 747 29.13 7.92 7.24
C LEU A 747 28.75 8.99 8.28
N VAL A 748 28.47 8.59 9.51
CA VAL A 748 28.24 9.55 10.61
C VAL A 748 29.49 10.39 10.87
N ALA A 749 30.66 9.78 10.92
CA ALA A 749 31.94 10.50 11.09
C ALA A 749 32.16 11.51 9.95
N GLU A 750 31.79 11.14 8.73
CA GLU A 750 31.89 12.01 7.55
C GLU A 750 30.88 13.14 7.56
N MET A 751 29.59 12.83 7.73
CA MET A 751 28.48 13.78 7.63
C MET A 751 28.46 14.81 8.77
N ALA A 752 28.79 14.39 9.99
CA ALA A 752 28.88 15.26 11.16
C ALA A 752 30.27 15.86 11.35
N ASP A 753 31.23 15.60 10.45
CA ASP A 753 32.60 16.07 10.46
C ASP A 753 33.30 15.84 11.81
N ILE A 754 33.21 14.62 12.36
CA ILE A 754 33.78 14.27 13.66
C ILE A 754 35.25 13.88 13.48
N ALA A 755 36.18 14.85 13.64
CA ALA A 755 37.59 14.66 13.43
C ALA A 755 38.17 13.48 14.23
N ALA A 756 37.78 13.28 15.47
CA ALA A 756 38.24 12.19 16.33
C ALA A 756 37.84 10.80 15.78
N LEU A 757 36.62 10.64 15.22
CA LEU A 757 36.18 9.38 14.62
C LEU A 757 36.85 9.16 13.25
N LYS A 758 36.99 10.21 12.44
CA LYS A 758 37.71 10.12 11.17
C LYS A 758 39.15 9.63 11.39
N GLN A 759 39.87 10.22 12.35
CA GLN A 759 41.23 9.80 12.67
C GLN A 759 41.27 8.35 13.18
N ALA A 760 40.35 7.95 14.06
CA ALA A 760 40.29 6.56 14.55
C ALA A 760 40.06 5.55 13.40
N PHE A 761 39.27 5.88 12.41
CA PHE A 761 39.07 5.03 11.21
C PHE A 761 40.30 4.96 10.32
N HIS A 762 41.07 6.05 10.18
CA HIS A 762 42.35 6.07 9.45
C HIS A 762 43.41 5.23 10.17
N ASP A 763 43.43 5.29 11.48
CA ASP A 763 44.38 4.55 12.31
C ASP A 763 44.01 3.06 12.51
N GLY A 764 42.84 2.62 11.95
CA GLY A 764 42.37 1.25 12.12
C GLY A 764 41.93 0.88 13.55
N ILE A 765 41.63 1.89 14.38
CA ILE A 765 41.24 1.69 15.78
C ILE A 765 39.78 1.18 15.85
N ASP A 766 39.50 0.21 16.73
CA ASP A 766 38.12 -0.23 17.01
C ASP A 766 37.32 0.93 17.60
N ILE A 767 36.35 1.42 16.81
CA ILE A 767 35.52 2.57 17.19
C ILE A 767 34.71 2.31 18.47
N HIS A 768 34.23 1.09 18.68
CA HIS A 768 33.49 0.75 19.90
C HIS A 768 34.41 0.73 21.13
N ALA A 769 35.63 0.24 20.99
CA ALA A 769 36.62 0.33 22.05
C ALA A 769 37.06 1.77 22.30
N ALA A 770 37.29 2.56 21.22
CA ALA A 770 37.63 3.98 21.36
C ALA A 770 36.51 4.77 22.04
N THR A 771 35.27 4.57 21.66
CA THR A 771 34.08 5.20 22.31
C THR A 771 33.99 4.78 23.78
N ALA A 772 34.14 3.49 24.08
CA ALA A 772 34.14 2.99 25.47
C ALA A 772 35.23 3.63 26.32
N SER A 773 36.43 3.73 25.78
CA SER A 773 37.53 4.40 26.46
C SER A 773 37.22 5.87 26.76
N GLN A 774 36.64 6.57 25.82
CA GLN A 774 36.34 8.00 25.95
C GLN A 774 35.09 8.29 26.80
N VAL A 775 34.06 7.45 26.76
CA VAL A 775 32.79 7.65 27.47
C VAL A 775 32.82 7.07 28.87
N PHE A 776 33.47 5.89 29.06
CA PHE A 776 33.55 5.21 30.35
C PHE A 776 34.89 5.45 31.08
N GLY A 777 35.86 6.10 30.43
CA GLY A 777 37.18 6.35 31.00
C GLY A 777 38.02 5.07 31.17
N VAL A 778 37.73 3.99 30.42
CA VAL A 778 38.44 2.71 30.50
C VAL A 778 39.61 2.70 29.49
N PRO A 779 40.84 2.49 29.92
CA PRO A 779 41.98 2.37 29.00
C PRO A 779 41.76 1.25 27.97
N LEU A 780 42.27 1.44 26.73
CA LEU A 780 42.09 0.47 25.63
C LEU A 780 42.66 -0.91 25.94
N ASP A 781 43.75 -1.01 26.72
CA ASP A 781 44.36 -2.24 27.18
C ASP A 781 43.59 -3.00 28.26
N GLN A 782 42.60 -2.32 28.90
CA GLN A 782 41.69 -2.90 29.88
C GLN A 782 40.27 -3.15 29.32
N MET A 783 40.10 -3.03 28.00
CA MET A 783 38.84 -3.17 27.32
C MET A 783 38.31 -4.61 27.35
N THR A 784 37.20 -4.84 28.08
CA THR A 784 36.53 -6.14 28.08
C THR A 784 35.51 -6.25 26.95
N SER A 785 35.19 -7.47 26.53
CA SER A 785 34.17 -7.74 25.52
C SER A 785 32.78 -7.22 25.93
N GLU A 786 32.48 -7.18 27.23
CA GLU A 786 31.23 -6.64 27.76
C GLU A 786 31.17 -5.12 27.64
N ILE A 787 32.22 -4.41 28.03
CA ILE A 787 32.31 -2.94 27.92
C ILE A 787 32.23 -2.54 26.44
N ARG A 788 32.95 -3.23 25.56
CA ARG A 788 32.89 -3.02 24.11
C ARG A 788 31.48 -3.25 23.57
N ARG A 789 30.77 -4.29 24.04
CA ARG A 789 29.38 -4.57 23.65
C ARG A 789 28.41 -3.46 24.09
N LYS A 790 28.57 -2.94 25.31
CA LYS A 790 27.80 -1.79 25.82
C LYS A 790 28.04 -0.54 24.96
N ALA A 791 29.31 -0.24 24.63
CA ALA A 791 29.67 0.88 23.77
C ALA A 791 29.10 0.72 22.34
N LYS A 792 29.07 -0.51 21.78
CA LYS A 792 28.41 -0.80 20.50
C LYS A 792 26.92 -0.48 20.55
N ALA A 793 26.24 -0.88 21.61
CA ALA A 793 24.81 -0.58 21.80
C ALA A 793 24.54 0.94 21.95
N ILE A 794 25.44 1.66 22.65
CA ILE A 794 25.39 3.11 22.83
C ILE A 794 25.62 3.83 21.50
N ASN A 795 26.68 3.48 20.74
CA ASN A 795 26.99 4.08 19.44
C ASN A 795 25.78 4.01 18.48
N PHE A 796 25.27 2.80 18.24
CA PHE A 796 24.13 2.62 17.35
C PHE A 796 22.86 3.24 17.93
N GLY A 797 22.58 3.04 19.23
CA GLY A 797 21.39 3.57 19.87
C GLY A 797 21.32 5.11 19.77
N ILE A 798 22.39 5.83 20.10
CA ILE A 798 22.42 7.31 20.08
C ILE A 798 22.30 7.83 18.64
N ILE A 799 23.02 7.23 17.68
CA ILE A 799 22.95 7.61 16.27
C ILE A 799 21.53 7.47 15.74
N TYR A 800 20.81 6.43 16.15
CA TYR A 800 19.40 6.23 15.77
C TYR A 800 18.39 6.95 16.66
N GLY A 801 18.87 7.83 17.56
CA GLY A 801 18.01 8.69 18.39
C GLY A 801 17.26 7.92 19.48
N ILE A 802 17.89 6.92 20.11
CA ILE A 802 17.34 6.18 21.24
C ILE A 802 17.10 7.11 22.43
N SER A 803 15.98 6.93 23.12
CA SER A 803 15.73 7.60 24.40
C SER A 803 16.49 6.97 25.55
N GLY A 804 16.73 7.71 26.66
CA GLY A 804 17.35 7.14 27.86
C GLY A 804 16.58 5.96 28.44
N PHE A 805 15.24 5.91 28.27
CA PHE A 805 14.44 4.77 28.63
C PHE A 805 14.75 3.53 27.75
N GLY A 806 14.81 3.73 26.43
CA GLY A 806 15.13 2.67 25.47
C GLY A 806 16.55 2.13 25.66
N LEU A 807 17.53 3.02 25.85
CA LEU A 807 18.92 2.63 26.12
C LEU A 807 19.06 1.91 27.44
N GLY A 808 18.37 2.39 28.50
CA GLY A 808 18.36 1.75 29.82
C GLY A 808 17.86 0.32 29.78
N ARG A 809 16.74 0.07 29.05
CA ARG A 809 16.20 -1.27 28.81
C ARG A 809 17.18 -2.16 28.05
N GLN A 810 17.82 -1.63 27.00
CA GLN A 810 18.76 -2.40 26.17
C GLN A 810 20.04 -2.82 26.93
N LEU A 811 20.50 -1.97 27.86
CA LEU A 811 21.70 -2.19 28.65
C LEU A 811 21.42 -2.85 30.03
N GLY A 812 20.17 -2.96 30.44
CA GLY A 812 19.79 -3.43 31.78
C GLY A 812 20.17 -2.47 32.91
N ILE A 813 20.13 -1.12 32.63
CA ILE A 813 20.50 -0.05 33.59
C ILE A 813 19.35 0.92 33.82
N ALA A 814 19.42 1.70 34.90
CA ALA A 814 18.40 2.70 35.20
C ALA A 814 18.35 3.80 34.09
N PRO A 815 17.14 4.31 33.75
CA PRO A 815 16.99 5.37 32.75
C PRO A 815 17.80 6.63 33.04
N GLY A 816 18.04 6.96 34.31
CA GLY A 816 18.87 8.09 34.72
C GLY A 816 20.35 7.90 34.37
N GLU A 817 20.86 6.69 34.53
CA GLU A 817 22.24 6.32 34.16
C GLU A 817 22.39 6.30 32.62
N ALA A 818 21.41 5.76 31.90
CA ALA A 818 21.38 5.80 30.46
C ALA A 818 21.38 7.24 29.91
N ASN A 819 20.63 8.17 30.52
CA ASN A 819 20.66 9.57 30.18
C ASN A 819 22.02 10.24 30.45
N ALA A 820 22.71 9.83 31.53
CA ALA A 820 24.06 10.32 31.80
C ALA A 820 25.06 9.87 30.72
N PHE A 821 24.95 8.62 30.22
CA PHE A 821 25.76 8.14 29.10
C PHE A 821 25.46 8.89 27.79
N ILE A 822 24.20 9.14 27.47
CA ILE A 822 23.79 9.94 26.29
C ILE A 822 24.38 11.37 26.41
N LYS A 823 24.34 11.97 27.59
CA LYS A 823 24.87 13.32 27.82
C LYS A 823 26.40 13.33 27.63
N ALA A 824 27.14 12.40 28.25
CA ALA A 824 28.58 12.28 28.11
C ALA A 824 29.01 12.03 26.65
N TYR A 825 28.23 11.23 25.92
CA TYR A 825 28.47 10.97 24.51
C TYR A 825 28.36 12.27 23.67
N PHE A 826 27.32 13.07 23.87
CA PHE A 826 27.12 14.35 23.15
C PHE A 826 28.06 15.47 23.64
N GLU A 827 28.61 15.39 24.86
CA GLU A 827 29.68 16.28 25.33
C GLU A 827 30.98 15.95 24.62
N ARG A 828 31.24 14.67 24.35
CA ARG A 828 32.43 14.22 23.63
C ARG A 828 32.33 14.40 22.11
N PHE A 829 31.16 14.12 21.51
CA PHE A 829 30.92 14.25 20.09
C PHE A 829 29.87 15.36 19.86
N HIS A 830 30.29 16.59 20.18
CA HIS A 830 29.39 17.76 20.07
C HIS A 830 28.94 17.99 18.64
N GLU A 831 29.80 17.73 17.67
CA GLU A 831 29.57 17.86 16.22
C GLU A 831 28.39 17.01 15.78
N LEU A 832 28.24 15.79 16.33
CA LEU A 832 27.10 14.92 16.04
C LEU A 832 25.79 15.57 16.47
N LYS A 833 25.74 16.16 17.68
CA LYS A 833 24.54 16.84 18.19
C LYS A 833 24.15 18.02 17.29
N VAL A 834 25.14 18.82 16.89
CA VAL A 834 24.93 19.97 15.98
C VAL A 834 24.36 19.49 14.64
N TRP A 835 24.96 18.44 14.06
CA TRP A 835 24.50 17.87 12.80
C TRP A 835 23.07 17.31 12.91
N MET A 836 22.75 16.58 13.98
CA MET A 836 21.39 16.04 14.20
C MET A 836 20.33 17.14 14.29
N GLU A 837 20.62 18.24 15.03
CA GLU A 837 19.67 19.36 15.15
C GLU A 837 19.52 20.12 13.82
N ALA A 838 20.62 20.33 13.09
CA ALA A 838 20.62 20.93 11.76
C ALA A 838 19.80 20.08 10.77
N THR A 839 19.95 18.76 10.80
CA THR A 839 19.21 17.81 9.94
C THR A 839 17.70 17.84 10.23
N LYS A 840 17.31 17.87 11.51
CA LYS A 840 15.90 18.02 11.90
C LYS A 840 15.32 19.37 11.46
N ALA A 841 16.10 20.46 11.61
CA ALA A 841 15.70 21.78 11.16
C ALA A 841 15.50 21.82 9.63
N PHE A 842 16.43 21.23 8.89
CA PHE A 842 16.34 21.09 7.43
C PHE A 842 15.08 20.30 7.02
N ALA A 843 14.82 19.16 7.68
CA ALA A 843 13.63 18.36 7.42
C ALA A 843 12.34 19.15 7.69
N ARG A 844 12.28 19.92 8.78
CA ARG A 844 11.14 20.82 9.07
C ARG A 844 10.97 21.91 8.02
N GLN A 845 12.03 22.45 7.47
CA GLN A 845 11.96 23.50 6.46
C GLN A 845 11.56 22.97 5.07
N HIS A 846 12.03 21.78 4.69
CA HIS A 846 11.95 21.27 3.32
C HIS A 846 11.05 20.05 3.15
N GLY A 847 10.59 19.41 4.24
CA GLY A 847 9.79 18.17 4.20
C GLY A 847 10.59 16.91 3.86
N HIS A 848 11.89 17.04 3.57
CA HIS A 848 12.79 15.94 3.23
C HIS A 848 14.19 16.18 3.80
N VAL A 849 15.01 15.15 3.78
CA VAL A 849 16.46 15.21 4.00
C VAL A 849 17.19 14.70 2.75
N VAL A 850 18.51 14.90 2.68
CA VAL A 850 19.29 14.59 1.47
C VAL A 850 20.49 13.72 1.82
N THR A 851 20.79 12.70 1.00
CA THR A 851 22.02 11.89 1.10
C THR A 851 23.25 12.66 0.56
N LEU A 852 24.44 12.14 0.79
CA LEU A 852 25.68 12.72 0.21
C LEU A 852 25.68 12.73 -1.32
N PHE A 853 24.90 11.86 -1.96
CA PHE A 853 24.77 11.77 -3.43
C PHE A 853 23.59 12.54 -4.00
N GLY A 854 22.85 13.26 -3.14
CA GLY A 854 21.76 14.13 -3.56
C GLY A 854 20.36 13.49 -3.58
N ARG A 855 20.21 12.23 -3.17
CA ARG A 855 18.89 11.60 -3.05
C ARG A 855 18.06 12.32 -2.01
N ARG A 856 16.83 12.67 -2.35
CA ARG A 856 15.84 13.21 -1.41
C ARG A 856 15.11 12.06 -0.71
N CYS A 857 15.06 12.12 0.62
CA CYS A 857 14.29 11.20 1.46
C CYS A 857 13.18 11.99 2.13
N TYR A 858 11.96 11.87 1.67
CA TYR A 858 10.82 12.58 2.24
C TYR A 858 10.50 12.04 3.64
N ILE A 859 10.13 12.95 4.56
CA ILE A 859 9.85 12.63 5.96
C ILE A 859 8.38 12.99 6.30
N PRO A 860 7.42 12.13 5.96
CA PRO A 860 6.03 12.34 6.35
C PRO A 860 5.89 12.47 7.87
N GLY A 861 5.04 13.38 8.32
CA GLY A 861 4.80 13.58 9.76
C GLY A 861 5.82 14.43 10.50
N ILE A 862 6.81 15.05 9.84
CA ILE A 862 7.80 15.94 10.50
C ILE A 862 7.14 17.15 11.18
N HIS A 863 5.96 17.56 10.72
CA HIS A 863 5.13 18.62 11.29
C HIS A 863 3.93 18.12 12.09
N ASP A 864 3.86 16.82 12.39
CA ASP A 864 2.73 16.24 13.10
C ASP A 864 2.56 16.90 14.49
N LYS A 865 1.33 17.27 14.83
CA LYS A 865 0.98 17.84 16.13
C LYS A 865 1.15 16.83 17.28
N ASN A 866 0.98 15.55 16.99
CA ASN A 866 1.21 14.49 17.96
C ASN A 866 2.71 14.35 18.23
N ALA A 867 3.11 14.63 19.47
CA ALA A 867 4.52 14.60 19.89
C ALA A 867 5.21 13.24 19.62
N ALA A 868 4.50 12.12 19.77
CA ALA A 868 5.07 10.79 19.53
C ALA A 868 5.33 10.54 18.03
N ARG A 869 4.38 10.92 17.15
CA ARG A 869 4.54 10.83 15.69
C ARG A 869 5.63 11.77 15.19
N ARG A 870 5.65 13.01 15.68
CA ARG A 870 6.71 13.96 15.35
C ARG A 870 8.09 13.47 15.80
N ALA A 871 8.22 12.94 17.03
CA ALA A 871 9.47 12.37 17.51
C ALA A 871 9.91 11.15 16.67
N PHE A 872 8.97 10.36 16.16
CA PHE A 872 9.27 9.29 15.23
C PHE A 872 9.80 9.81 13.89
N ALA A 873 9.13 10.83 13.30
CA ALA A 873 9.57 11.48 12.07
C ALA A 873 10.94 12.19 12.24
N GLU A 874 11.21 12.80 13.38
CA GLU A 874 12.53 13.38 13.69
C GLU A 874 13.63 12.31 13.74
N ARG A 875 13.35 11.12 14.29
CA ARG A 875 14.30 9.99 14.22
C ARG A 875 14.51 9.51 12.78
N GLN A 876 13.43 9.41 11.99
CA GLN A 876 13.57 9.10 10.56
C GLN A 876 14.42 10.14 9.83
N ALA A 877 14.24 11.43 10.11
CA ALA A 877 15.03 12.51 9.52
C ALA A 877 16.53 12.38 9.81
N ILE A 878 16.91 11.95 11.00
CA ILE A 878 18.31 11.72 11.37
C ILE A 878 18.87 10.49 10.66
N ASN A 879 18.09 9.40 10.59
CA ASN A 879 18.55 8.10 10.08
C ASN A 879 18.60 8.06 8.54
N ALA A 880 17.66 8.72 7.87
CA ALA A 880 17.51 8.62 6.43
C ALA A 880 18.74 9.09 5.64
N PRO A 881 19.45 10.18 5.96
CA PRO A 881 20.68 10.54 5.26
C PRO A 881 21.78 9.49 5.39
N ILE A 882 21.94 8.89 6.57
CA ILE A 882 22.96 7.88 6.86
C ILE A 882 22.65 6.59 6.10
N GLN A 883 21.47 6.04 6.31
CA GLN A 883 21.03 4.80 5.66
C GLN A 883 20.93 4.96 4.14
N GLY A 884 20.42 6.12 3.69
CA GLY A 884 20.29 6.42 2.26
C GLY A 884 21.66 6.57 1.58
N THR A 885 22.64 7.19 2.23
CA THR A 885 24.00 7.27 1.69
C THR A 885 24.67 5.89 1.65
N ALA A 886 24.44 5.04 2.67
CA ALA A 886 24.94 3.65 2.65
C ALA A 886 24.31 2.86 1.48
N ALA A 887 23.01 3.03 1.25
CA ALA A 887 22.31 2.42 0.13
C ALA A 887 22.83 2.94 -1.24
N ASP A 888 23.10 4.25 -1.35
CA ASP A 888 23.64 4.84 -2.57
C ASP A 888 25.05 4.31 -2.88
N ILE A 889 25.91 4.14 -1.85
CA ILE A 889 27.24 3.53 -2.01
C ILE A 889 27.11 2.08 -2.45
N MET A 890 26.24 1.30 -1.81
CA MET A 890 25.95 -0.09 -2.19
C MET A 890 25.49 -0.18 -3.65
N LYS A 891 24.53 0.65 -4.06
CA LYS A 891 24.01 0.70 -5.44
C LYS A 891 25.11 1.06 -6.45
N ARG A 892 26.01 1.98 -6.09
CA ARG A 892 27.18 2.30 -6.95
C ARG A 892 28.14 1.13 -7.10
N ALA A 893 28.38 0.39 -6.02
CA ALA A 893 29.18 -0.82 -6.07
C ALA A 893 28.52 -1.87 -6.98
N MET A 894 27.22 -2.16 -6.74
CA MET A 894 26.45 -3.12 -7.53
C MET A 894 26.44 -2.80 -9.02
N ALA A 895 26.30 -1.52 -9.39
CA ALA A 895 26.29 -1.09 -10.79
C ALA A 895 27.65 -1.27 -11.48
N ARG A 896 28.77 -1.24 -10.73
CA ARG A 896 30.14 -1.32 -11.26
C ARG A 896 30.72 -2.75 -11.28
N VAL A 897 30.27 -3.60 -10.35
CA VAL A 897 30.81 -4.96 -10.17
C VAL A 897 30.69 -5.81 -11.43
N PRO A 898 29.56 -5.88 -12.15
CA PRO A 898 29.44 -6.72 -13.36
C PRO A 898 30.45 -6.38 -14.45
N ASP A 899 30.66 -5.09 -14.74
CA ASP A 899 31.62 -4.65 -15.73
C ASP A 899 33.08 -4.91 -15.29
N ALA A 900 33.35 -4.72 -13.99
CA ALA A 900 34.68 -5.03 -13.44
C ALA A 900 34.99 -6.53 -13.52
N LEU A 901 34.04 -7.40 -13.16
CA LEU A 901 34.19 -8.86 -13.26
C LEU A 901 34.45 -9.28 -14.72
N LYS A 902 33.65 -8.76 -15.64
CA LYS A 902 33.79 -9.03 -17.08
C LYS A 902 35.15 -8.59 -17.61
N ALA A 903 35.60 -7.37 -17.27
CA ALA A 903 36.89 -6.84 -17.71
C ALA A 903 38.08 -7.68 -17.17
N ALA A 904 37.94 -8.31 -16.01
CA ALA A 904 38.94 -9.19 -15.41
C ALA A 904 38.84 -10.68 -15.84
N GLY A 905 37.90 -11.05 -16.72
CA GLY A 905 37.69 -12.43 -17.20
C GLY A 905 36.99 -13.35 -16.22
N PHE A 906 36.19 -12.77 -15.33
CA PHE A 906 35.30 -13.47 -14.38
C PHE A 906 33.85 -13.51 -14.85
N ASP A 907 33.61 -13.75 -16.14
CA ASP A 907 32.26 -13.75 -16.75
C ASP A 907 31.31 -14.81 -16.16
N ASP A 908 31.85 -15.79 -15.48
CA ASP A 908 31.13 -16.91 -14.85
C ASP A 908 30.87 -16.69 -13.36
N VAL A 909 31.27 -15.57 -12.79
CA VAL A 909 30.92 -15.14 -11.43
C VAL A 909 29.59 -14.42 -11.45
N ARG A 910 28.66 -14.83 -10.58
CA ARG A 910 27.29 -14.32 -10.52
C ARG A 910 27.03 -13.62 -9.20
N MET A 911 26.47 -12.40 -9.24
CA MET A 911 25.90 -11.73 -8.07
C MET A 911 24.52 -12.36 -7.80
N LEU A 912 24.29 -12.82 -6.56
CA LEU A 912 23.09 -13.56 -6.20
C LEU A 912 22.11 -12.74 -5.34
N LEU A 913 22.62 -12.14 -4.26
CA LEU A 913 21.82 -11.42 -3.28
C LEU A 913 22.51 -10.13 -2.82
N GLN A 914 21.68 -9.17 -2.43
CA GLN A 914 22.06 -8.01 -1.64
C GLN A 914 21.31 -8.07 -0.30
N VAL A 915 22.02 -8.07 0.83
CA VAL A 915 21.46 -8.20 2.18
C VAL A 915 22.10 -7.15 3.08
N HIS A 916 21.36 -6.11 3.46
CA HIS A 916 21.83 -4.96 4.23
C HIS A 916 23.02 -4.25 3.56
N ASP A 917 24.23 -4.46 4.07
CA ASP A 917 25.53 -3.96 3.61
C ASP A 917 26.44 -5.04 2.99
N GLU A 918 25.88 -6.24 2.73
CA GLU A 918 26.50 -7.43 2.15
C GLU A 918 26.06 -7.66 0.69
N LEU A 919 27.04 -8.08 -0.15
CA LEU A 919 26.78 -8.66 -1.47
C LEU A 919 27.23 -10.12 -1.48
N LEU A 920 26.35 -11.01 -1.97
CA LEU A 920 26.62 -12.45 -2.06
C LEU A 920 26.80 -12.87 -3.52
N PHE A 921 27.87 -13.61 -3.80
CA PHE A 921 28.20 -14.09 -5.15
C PHE A 921 28.38 -15.62 -5.17
N GLU A 922 28.26 -16.19 -6.34
CA GLU A 922 28.65 -17.58 -6.64
C GLU A 922 29.73 -17.57 -7.72
N ALA A 923 30.84 -18.26 -7.47
CA ALA A 923 31.98 -18.33 -8.35
C ALA A 923 32.54 -19.76 -8.48
N PRO A 924 33.08 -20.18 -9.64
CA PRO A 924 33.91 -21.37 -9.71
C PRO A 924 35.02 -21.36 -8.66
N GLU A 925 35.23 -22.50 -7.99
CA GLU A 925 36.19 -22.60 -6.86
C GLU A 925 37.56 -22.04 -7.19
N ALA A 926 38.06 -22.30 -8.41
CA ALA A 926 39.38 -21.84 -8.88
C ALA A 926 39.47 -20.32 -9.07
N LYS A 927 38.31 -19.62 -9.17
CA LYS A 927 38.23 -18.15 -9.38
C LYS A 927 37.80 -17.38 -8.15
N ALA A 928 37.34 -18.08 -7.11
CA ALA A 928 36.69 -17.45 -5.96
C ALA A 928 37.55 -16.41 -5.23
N GLU A 929 38.86 -16.71 -4.97
CA GLU A 929 39.75 -15.76 -4.31
C GLU A 929 40.00 -14.50 -5.15
N GLY A 930 40.24 -14.66 -6.48
CA GLY A 930 40.46 -13.56 -7.39
C GLY A 930 39.22 -12.66 -7.51
N ALA A 931 38.04 -13.26 -7.62
CA ALA A 931 36.77 -12.54 -7.68
C ALA A 931 36.48 -11.81 -6.36
N ALA A 932 36.65 -12.45 -5.20
CA ALA A 932 36.47 -11.86 -3.88
C ALA A 932 37.35 -10.61 -3.68
N LYS A 933 38.61 -10.67 -4.08
CA LYS A 933 39.55 -9.54 -4.02
C LYS A 933 39.04 -8.39 -4.90
N LEU A 934 38.68 -8.66 -6.16
CA LEU A 934 38.22 -7.64 -7.10
C LEU A 934 36.92 -6.98 -6.61
N VAL A 935 35.94 -7.76 -6.17
CA VAL A 935 34.66 -7.22 -5.66
C VAL A 935 34.89 -6.32 -4.45
N ARG A 936 35.77 -6.74 -3.51
CA ARG A 936 36.15 -5.91 -2.35
C ARG A 936 36.76 -4.58 -2.82
N GLU A 937 37.73 -4.59 -3.76
CA GLU A 937 38.35 -3.37 -4.30
C GLU A 937 37.33 -2.45 -4.96
N VAL A 938 36.34 -2.98 -5.69
CA VAL A 938 35.26 -2.21 -6.31
C VAL A 938 34.34 -1.60 -5.23
N MET A 939 34.00 -2.35 -4.19
CA MET A 939 33.18 -1.86 -3.08
C MET A 939 33.89 -0.76 -2.29
N GLU A 940 35.16 -0.96 -1.93
CA GLU A 940 35.98 0.06 -1.24
C GLU A 940 36.16 1.32 -2.09
N GLY A 941 36.26 1.18 -3.43
CA GLY A 941 36.35 2.26 -4.39
C GLY A 941 35.03 2.87 -4.85
N ALA A 942 33.86 2.45 -4.29
CA ALA A 942 32.57 2.91 -4.73
C ALA A 942 32.32 4.42 -4.47
N ALA A 943 32.96 4.98 -3.42
CA ALA A 943 32.91 6.40 -3.11
C ALA A 943 34.25 6.88 -2.52
N THR A 944 34.55 8.17 -2.72
CA THR A 944 35.69 8.86 -2.07
C THR A 944 35.15 9.73 -0.95
N LEU A 945 35.47 9.38 0.28
CA LEU A 945 35.07 10.08 1.50
C LEU A 945 36.29 10.51 2.31
N GLY A 946 36.10 11.40 3.29
CA GLY A 946 37.16 11.75 4.27
C GLY A 946 37.45 10.62 5.25
N VAL A 947 36.79 9.47 5.15
CA VAL A 947 37.07 8.22 5.88
C VAL A 947 37.20 7.08 4.86
N PRO A 948 38.10 6.09 5.07
CA PRO A 948 38.23 4.95 4.17
C PRO A 948 36.98 4.09 4.25
N LEU A 949 36.46 3.64 3.08
CA LEU A 949 35.52 2.51 3.04
C LEU A 949 36.32 1.21 3.14
N VAL A 950 35.88 0.29 3.97
CA VAL A 950 36.49 -1.01 4.17
C VAL A 950 35.47 -2.09 3.97
N ALA A 951 35.77 -3.10 3.16
CA ALA A 951 34.94 -4.27 2.96
C ALA A 951 35.70 -5.54 3.36
N GLU A 952 35.03 -6.47 4.00
CA GLU A 952 35.53 -7.78 4.41
C GLU A 952 34.97 -8.84 3.47
N ALA A 953 35.79 -9.76 3.02
CA ALA A 953 35.41 -10.81 2.10
C ALA A 953 35.62 -12.19 2.72
N GLY A 954 34.58 -13.05 2.68
CA GLY A 954 34.66 -14.46 3.07
C GLY A 954 34.24 -15.39 1.94
N ILE A 955 34.75 -16.63 1.98
CA ILE A 955 34.50 -17.65 0.95
C ILE A 955 34.11 -18.95 1.64
N GLY A 956 33.01 -19.59 1.24
CA GLY A 956 32.54 -20.82 1.85
C GLY A 956 31.77 -21.73 0.88
N GLY A 957 31.43 -22.93 1.36
CA GLY A 957 30.53 -23.84 0.64
C GLY A 957 29.06 -23.50 0.82
N ASN A 958 28.76 -22.72 1.84
CA ASN A 958 27.42 -22.22 2.17
C ASN A 958 27.50 -20.79 2.72
N TRP A 959 26.37 -20.13 2.86
CA TRP A 959 26.30 -18.72 3.26
C TRP A 959 26.84 -18.45 4.68
N ASP A 960 26.63 -19.37 5.65
CA ASP A 960 27.14 -19.22 7.02
C ASP A 960 28.69 -19.30 7.07
N GLU A 961 29.30 -20.12 6.21
CA GLU A 961 30.76 -20.23 6.10
C GLU A 961 31.39 -19.04 5.35
N ALA A 962 30.66 -18.44 4.43
CA ALA A 962 31.13 -17.30 3.65
C ALA A 962 31.00 -15.97 4.39
N HIS A 963 30.18 -15.89 5.44
CA HIS A 963 29.93 -14.67 6.26
C HIS A 963 30.76 -14.72 7.55
#